data_4ce473ffda693b0eac3db198c31c180c
#
_entry.id   4ce473ffda693b0eac3db198c31c180c
#
_cell.length_a   1.000
_cell.length_b   1.000
_cell.length_c   1.000
_cell.angle_alpha   90.00
_cell.angle_beta   90.00
_cell.angle_gamma   90.00
#
_symmetry.space_group_name_H-M   'P 1'
#
loop_
_entity.id
_entity.type
_entity.pdbx_description
1 polymer ?
#
loop_
_entity_poly.entity_id
_entity_poly.type
_entity_poly.pdbx_seq_one_letter_code
_entity_poly.pdbx_strand_id
1 'polypeptide(L)'
;MSFLLQKILRLAVISLALGVGGARAQMPFFGSYYLHDPGTMIKSGNSYFIYGDGQGISGITSTDLRNWSATAAVFPGGPPAWTTNAVPAFTGYFWAPDIAYFNGRYNLYYACSQWATRNSAIGVVTSPSLTSPVWTDQGKVVQSDATFANTNTDTTSYNCIDPGILVDTNGTVWMSFGSYSDGIVVTQIDPTTGRRLNPASIGTKVASSTATFNQNTTEGSCLYQRGGFYYLFLNYGGCCSGVDSTYNIRVGRSSVVTGPYLDKSGANMLTGGGTMVLESTARFIGPGHAGILNDNGTNWFTYHYYDARNNGAPTVGMNRLYWTVDGWPALTNDWSAFYTFSTDAREHLALYNATLQNNAGITNDASRGNVLNLDGTTNVVSFPLSVANASTFAAWVKWNGGADWQRVFDFGTNTVKYLFLTPRANTGKMRFAIRNGGGEQIIDAPTAMPTNSWCHVAVSLDGAKGILYLNGNPVGTNNALTIRPWQLLARSNYVGQSQFPTDPFFNGRIASFRIFGRPLSGAEIRDLAWTHPALAHRYSFNSGTTNVWDSIGLAHGTLMGNAVITNNALKLTGASGDYVNLPGGLVSGSSALTIEFWATFGVNGNWSRVFDFGNIAGVNGSQYVFFSPHTGTGAHRTEISTSSTVTFDIPGTFDNRTLHVACIVDPANGYTAIFTNGILEKALTNALPVLTGVSKNWAFIGRSLWSADAYLNATIDELRIYDGRLTPQEIATDFQFGPDALALPVSIAQSNSPTNLSLSWPSWAVGFAAQGSSNLTNWTTNGLASTLANDRWSLVISQTNTLNYYRLLR
;
A
#
# COMPACT_ATOMS: atom_id res chain seq x y z
N MET A 1 9.96 -34.85 30.15
CA MET A 1 9.92 -33.50 30.82
C MET A 1 10.79 -32.44 30.11
N SER A 2 11.75 -32.79 29.28
CA SER A 2 12.66 -31.86 28.55
C SER A 2 12.01 -31.27 27.26
N PHE A 3 11.07 -31.97 26.64
CA PHE A 3 10.44 -31.50 25.36
C PHE A 3 9.33 -30.47 25.56
N LEU A 4 8.75 -30.37 26.75
CA LEU A 4 7.71 -29.40 27.05
C LEU A 4 8.32 -28.03 27.42
N LEU A 5 9.52 -27.96 27.98
CA LEU A 5 10.18 -26.70 28.33
C LEU A 5 10.73 -25.93 27.12
N GLN A 6 11.14 -26.65 26.08
CA GLN A 6 11.61 -25.94 24.83
C GLN A 6 10.48 -25.36 23.98
N LYS A 7 9.27 -25.90 24.07
CA LYS A 7 8.09 -25.30 23.44
C LYS A 7 7.58 -24.06 24.20
N ILE A 8 7.72 -24.05 25.52
CA ILE A 8 7.31 -22.91 26.35
C ILE A 8 8.29 -21.74 26.25
N LEU A 9 9.58 -21.99 26.09
CA LEU A 9 10.57 -20.91 25.92
C LEU A 9 10.55 -20.26 24.52
N ARG A 10 10.04 -20.95 23.50
CA ARG A 10 9.81 -20.36 22.18
C ARG A 10 8.50 -19.54 22.07
N LEU A 11 7.51 -19.84 22.89
CA LEU A 11 6.29 -19.05 23.00
C LEU A 11 6.48 -17.74 23.81
N ALA A 12 7.48 -17.68 24.70
CA ALA A 12 7.73 -16.49 25.52
C ALA A 12 8.60 -15.42 24.84
N VAL A 13 9.28 -15.71 23.73
CA VAL A 13 10.08 -14.74 22.96
C VAL A 13 9.29 -14.16 21.75
N ILE A 14 8.17 -14.80 21.38
CA ILE A 14 7.27 -14.32 20.31
C ILE A 14 6.24 -13.30 20.82
N SER A 15 6.10 -13.13 22.14
CA SER A 15 5.06 -12.26 22.74
C SER A 15 5.43 -10.78 22.86
N LEU A 16 6.57 -10.31 22.34
CA LEU A 16 6.97 -8.89 22.43
C LEU A 16 7.11 -8.18 21.06
N ALA A 17 6.69 -8.83 19.97
CA ALA A 17 6.59 -8.21 18.64
C ALA A 17 5.13 -8.11 18.15
N LEU A 18 4.15 -8.18 19.06
CA LEU A 18 2.75 -8.00 18.73
C LEU A 18 2.35 -6.55 18.95
N GLY A 19 2.24 -5.80 17.87
CA GLY A 19 1.59 -4.50 17.97
C GLY A 19 1.74 -3.53 16.83
N VAL A 20 1.80 -3.99 15.59
CA VAL A 20 1.36 -3.13 14.48
C VAL A 20 0.41 -3.96 13.63
N GLY A 21 -0.87 -3.82 13.91
CA GLY A 21 -1.93 -4.38 13.09
C GLY A 21 -1.75 -3.95 11.65
N GLY A 22 -1.64 -4.94 10.77
CA GLY A 22 -1.45 -4.71 9.35
C GLY A 22 -2.52 -3.81 8.78
N ALA A 23 -2.11 -2.78 8.16
CA ALA A 23 -2.98 -1.86 7.48
C ALA A 23 -3.26 -2.34 6.07
N ARG A 24 -4.41 -1.98 5.62
CA ARG A 24 -4.90 -2.26 4.29
C ARG A 24 -4.49 -1.13 3.36
N ALA A 25 -4.10 -1.49 2.14
CA ALA A 25 -4.04 -0.54 1.03
C ALA A 25 -5.35 0.28 0.96
N GLN A 26 -5.25 1.54 0.53
CA GLN A 26 -6.41 2.36 0.26
C GLN A 26 -7.42 1.59 -0.60
N MET A 27 -8.68 1.59 -0.18
CA MET A 27 -9.74 0.94 -0.96
C MET A 27 -9.86 1.61 -2.33
N PRO A 28 -9.93 0.84 -3.43
CA PRO A 28 -10.15 1.43 -4.73
C PRO A 28 -11.54 2.05 -4.78
N PHE A 29 -11.62 3.30 -5.23
CA PHE A 29 -12.86 4.02 -5.49
C PHE A 29 -13.22 3.97 -6.97
N PHE A 30 -14.50 3.92 -7.26
CA PHE A 30 -15.08 3.96 -8.59
C PHE A 30 -16.15 5.06 -8.66
N GLY A 31 -16.37 5.60 -9.85
CA GLY A 31 -17.38 6.63 -10.09
C GLY A 31 -16.91 8.03 -9.72
N SER A 32 -17.74 8.79 -9.02
CA SER A 32 -17.48 10.18 -8.64
C SER A 32 -16.77 10.24 -7.29
N TYR A 33 -15.48 10.51 -7.27
CA TYR A 33 -14.66 10.62 -6.04
C TYR A 33 -13.60 11.74 -6.12
N TYR A 34 -13.73 12.63 -7.09
CA TYR A 34 -12.92 13.85 -7.19
C TYR A 34 -13.57 14.92 -6.31
N LEU A 35 -13.00 15.17 -5.16
CA LEU A 35 -13.49 16.13 -4.18
C LEU A 35 -12.31 16.69 -3.41
N HIS A 36 -12.27 18.01 -3.25
CA HIS A 36 -11.31 18.72 -2.44
C HIS A 36 -11.92 18.99 -1.06
N ASP A 37 -11.09 19.08 -0.02
CA ASP A 37 -11.45 19.33 1.38
C ASP A 37 -12.71 18.56 1.84
N PRO A 38 -12.67 17.21 1.81
CA PRO A 38 -13.81 16.41 2.24
C PRO A 38 -14.00 16.53 3.75
N GLY A 39 -15.20 16.89 4.18
CA GLY A 39 -15.58 16.79 5.58
C GLY A 39 -15.67 15.36 6.10
N THR A 40 -16.02 15.24 7.34
CA THR A 40 -16.26 13.93 7.99
C THR A 40 -17.28 13.12 7.21
N MET A 41 -16.91 11.89 6.84
CA MET A 41 -17.87 10.95 6.26
C MET A 41 -18.97 10.65 7.28
N ILE A 42 -20.24 10.72 6.85
CA ILE A 42 -21.39 10.46 7.72
C ILE A 42 -22.31 9.39 7.11
N LYS A 43 -23.00 8.63 7.97
CA LYS A 43 -23.93 7.58 7.55
C LYS A 43 -25.37 8.01 7.78
N SER A 44 -26.25 7.77 6.79
CA SER A 44 -27.69 7.96 6.88
C SER A 44 -28.40 6.72 6.31
N GLY A 45 -29.03 5.94 7.18
CA GLY A 45 -29.53 4.62 6.81
C GLY A 45 -28.38 3.68 6.39
N ASN A 46 -28.47 3.12 5.17
CA ASN A 46 -27.42 2.27 4.59
C ASN A 46 -26.46 3.03 3.68
N SER A 47 -26.57 4.35 3.58
CA SER A 47 -25.75 5.16 2.68
C SER A 47 -24.76 6.02 3.45
N TYR A 48 -23.58 6.17 2.88
CA TYR A 48 -22.50 7.04 3.33
C TYR A 48 -22.46 8.30 2.48
N PHE A 49 -22.15 9.43 3.10
CA PHE A 49 -22.08 10.74 2.45
C PHE A 49 -20.79 11.44 2.83
N ILE A 50 -20.16 12.12 1.86
CA ILE A 50 -19.03 13.02 2.06
C ILE A 50 -19.34 14.31 1.30
N TYR A 51 -19.21 15.46 1.96
CA TYR A 51 -19.34 16.78 1.36
C TYR A 51 -17.95 17.44 1.29
N GLY A 52 -17.71 18.25 0.29
CA GLY A 52 -16.45 18.97 0.11
C GLY A 52 -16.64 20.25 -0.67
N ASP A 53 -15.55 20.84 -1.10
CA ASP A 53 -15.53 22.08 -1.86
C ASP A 53 -16.42 22.01 -3.11
N GLY A 54 -17.02 23.14 -3.45
CA GLY A 54 -17.74 23.24 -4.72
C GLY A 54 -18.77 24.34 -4.80
N GLN A 55 -19.23 24.58 -6.04
CA GLN A 55 -20.32 25.49 -6.32
C GLN A 55 -21.60 24.96 -5.66
N GLY A 56 -22.12 25.69 -4.70
CA GLY A 56 -23.30 25.30 -3.93
C GLY A 56 -23.08 24.12 -2.96
N ILE A 57 -21.83 23.80 -2.63
CA ILE A 57 -21.34 22.65 -1.85
C ILE A 57 -21.56 21.33 -2.58
N SER A 58 -20.48 20.71 -2.99
CA SER A 58 -20.46 19.39 -3.65
C SER A 58 -20.53 18.24 -2.64
N GLY A 59 -21.10 17.11 -3.06
CA GLY A 59 -21.12 15.90 -2.24
C GLY A 59 -21.12 14.62 -3.06
N ILE A 60 -20.72 13.54 -2.40
CA ILE A 60 -20.72 12.17 -2.96
C ILE A 60 -21.38 11.20 -1.99
N THR A 61 -21.97 10.14 -2.52
CA THR A 61 -22.67 9.10 -1.74
C THR A 61 -22.31 7.69 -2.21
N SER A 62 -22.31 6.74 -1.28
CA SER A 62 -22.04 5.32 -1.53
C SER A 62 -22.85 4.43 -0.58
N THR A 63 -23.21 3.23 -1.01
CA THR A 63 -23.80 2.19 -0.15
C THR A 63 -22.81 1.09 0.23
N ASP A 64 -21.62 1.07 -0.38
CA ASP A 64 -20.62 0.01 -0.23
C ASP A 64 -19.19 0.53 0.04
N LEU A 65 -19.02 1.86 0.19
CA LEU A 65 -17.74 2.55 0.37
C LEU A 65 -16.76 2.42 -0.81
N ARG A 66 -17.18 1.89 -1.94
CA ARG A 66 -16.37 1.67 -3.15
C ARG A 66 -16.91 2.40 -4.36
N ASN A 67 -18.21 2.26 -4.62
CA ASN A 67 -18.89 2.92 -5.74
C ASN A 67 -19.51 4.22 -5.24
N TRP A 68 -19.02 5.33 -5.75
CA TRP A 68 -19.44 6.67 -5.34
C TRP A 68 -20.16 7.39 -6.48
N SER A 69 -21.23 8.08 -6.14
CA SER A 69 -22.02 8.92 -7.06
C SER A 69 -22.11 10.33 -6.52
N ALA A 70 -22.13 11.32 -7.39
CA ALA A 70 -22.37 12.70 -6.99
C ALA A 70 -23.76 12.88 -6.39
N THR A 71 -23.89 13.70 -5.34
CA THR A 71 -25.17 14.16 -4.83
C THR A 71 -25.62 15.43 -5.57
N ALA A 72 -26.87 15.86 -5.36
CA ALA A 72 -27.25 17.22 -5.69
C ALA A 72 -26.48 18.21 -4.80
N ALA A 73 -26.18 19.40 -5.32
CA ALA A 73 -25.59 20.47 -4.52
C ALA A 73 -26.52 20.87 -3.35
N VAL A 74 -25.95 21.26 -2.23
CA VAL A 74 -26.70 21.70 -1.05
C VAL A 74 -27.49 22.99 -1.31
N PHE A 75 -26.89 23.90 -2.09
CA PHE A 75 -27.50 25.15 -2.52
C PHE A 75 -27.66 25.24 -4.05
N PRO A 76 -28.58 24.48 -4.66
CA PRO A 76 -28.72 24.43 -6.12
C PRO A 76 -29.27 25.77 -6.71
N GLY A 77 -29.93 26.58 -5.90
CA GLY A 77 -30.47 27.90 -6.27
C GLY A 77 -29.49 29.09 -6.05
N GLY A 78 -28.25 28.79 -5.68
CA GLY A 78 -27.24 29.80 -5.34
C GLY A 78 -27.04 30.00 -3.83
N PRO A 79 -26.03 30.78 -3.45
CA PRO A 79 -25.67 30.95 -2.04
C PRO A 79 -26.71 31.77 -1.27
N PRO A 80 -26.90 31.54 0.04
CA PRO A 80 -27.73 32.39 0.89
C PRO A 80 -27.28 33.86 0.86
N ALA A 81 -28.22 34.81 0.83
CA ALA A 81 -27.92 36.24 0.68
C ALA A 81 -26.95 36.79 1.75
N TRP A 82 -26.95 36.23 2.96
CA TRP A 82 -26.06 36.69 4.01
C TRP A 82 -24.57 36.43 3.68
N THR A 83 -24.25 35.41 2.85
CA THR A 83 -22.86 35.07 2.50
C THR A 83 -22.16 36.16 1.71
N THR A 84 -22.85 36.75 0.72
CA THR A 84 -22.34 37.90 -0.05
C THR A 84 -22.33 39.22 0.74
N ASN A 85 -23.19 39.35 1.76
CA ASN A 85 -23.11 40.44 2.71
C ASN A 85 -21.89 40.32 3.64
N ALA A 86 -21.56 39.07 4.10
CA ALA A 86 -20.41 38.82 4.95
C ALA A 86 -19.08 38.83 4.16
N VAL A 87 -19.08 38.32 2.92
CA VAL A 87 -17.94 38.24 2.03
C VAL A 87 -18.34 38.73 0.64
N PRO A 88 -18.23 40.05 0.34
CA PRO A 88 -18.74 40.65 -0.89
C PRO A 88 -18.21 40.03 -2.20
N ALA A 89 -16.99 39.49 -2.18
CA ALA A 89 -16.39 38.82 -3.34
C ALA A 89 -16.76 37.33 -3.47
N PHE A 90 -17.62 36.79 -2.63
CA PHE A 90 -18.03 35.40 -2.67
C PHE A 90 -18.90 35.07 -3.88
N THR A 91 -18.51 34.05 -4.65
CA THR A 91 -19.15 33.65 -5.91
C THR A 91 -20.03 32.40 -5.83
N GLY A 92 -20.24 31.90 -4.62
CA GLY A 92 -21.00 30.65 -4.39
C GLY A 92 -20.18 29.37 -4.43
N TYR A 93 -18.86 29.45 -4.56
CA TYR A 93 -17.95 28.31 -4.39
C TYR A 93 -17.58 28.19 -2.91
N PHE A 94 -18.22 27.26 -2.23
CA PHE A 94 -18.04 27.01 -0.79
C PHE A 94 -16.80 26.17 -0.52
N TRP A 95 -16.17 26.37 0.65
CA TRP A 95 -14.94 25.71 1.05
C TRP A 95 -15.17 24.82 2.26
N ALA A 96 -14.42 23.70 2.30
CA ALA A 96 -14.17 22.84 3.43
C ALA A 96 -15.37 22.63 4.37
N PRO A 97 -16.46 22.02 3.93
CA PRO A 97 -17.60 21.76 4.80
C PRO A 97 -17.30 20.60 5.75
N ASP A 98 -17.96 20.60 6.93
CA ASP A 98 -18.03 19.45 7.80
C ASP A 98 -19.46 19.19 8.30
N ILE A 99 -19.78 17.92 8.62
CA ILE A 99 -21.15 17.52 8.95
C ILE A 99 -21.21 16.64 10.19
N ALA A 100 -22.20 16.90 11.06
CA ALA A 100 -22.49 16.06 12.20
C ALA A 100 -24.00 15.89 12.40
N TYR A 101 -24.42 14.77 13.03
CA TYR A 101 -25.80 14.51 13.40
C TYR A 101 -26.01 14.80 14.90
N PHE A 102 -26.83 15.78 15.21
CA PHE A 102 -27.26 16.09 16.58
C PHE A 102 -28.59 16.82 16.55
N ASN A 103 -29.28 16.80 17.68
CA ASN A 103 -30.61 17.41 17.82
C ASN A 103 -31.62 16.93 16.76
N GLY A 104 -31.54 15.62 16.39
CA GLY A 104 -32.47 14.96 15.47
C GLY A 104 -32.30 15.35 14.00
N ARG A 105 -31.23 16.05 13.63
CA ARG A 105 -30.98 16.51 12.26
C ARG A 105 -29.49 16.49 11.89
N TYR A 106 -29.19 16.43 10.63
CA TYR A 106 -27.85 16.65 10.07
C TYR A 106 -27.58 18.15 10.03
N ASN A 107 -26.42 18.55 10.55
CA ASN A 107 -25.96 19.95 10.58
C ASN A 107 -24.67 20.01 9.78
N LEU A 108 -24.71 20.65 8.61
CA LEU A 108 -23.57 20.81 7.71
C LEU A 108 -23.08 22.25 7.84
N TYR A 109 -21.85 22.38 8.34
CA TYR A 109 -21.13 23.64 8.44
C TYR A 109 -20.32 23.85 7.16
N TYR A 110 -20.20 25.10 6.72
CA TYR A 110 -19.55 25.45 5.47
C TYR A 110 -18.87 26.80 5.56
N ALA A 111 -17.81 27.02 4.81
CA ALA A 111 -17.15 28.31 4.75
C ALA A 111 -17.44 29.03 3.43
N CYS A 112 -17.66 30.33 3.52
CA CYS A 112 -17.57 31.28 2.41
C CYS A 112 -16.36 32.18 2.63
N SER A 113 -15.50 32.30 1.60
CA SER A 113 -14.24 33.02 1.72
C SER A 113 -13.80 33.63 0.38
N GLN A 114 -12.75 34.42 0.44
CA GLN A 114 -12.06 35.00 -0.70
C GLN A 114 -10.60 34.53 -0.64
N TRP A 115 -10.09 33.97 -1.76
CA TRP A 115 -8.73 33.48 -1.87
C TRP A 115 -7.67 34.48 -1.46
N ALA A 116 -6.65 34.04 -0.73
CA ALA A 116 -5.53 34.82 -0.22
C ALA A 116 -5.93 35.99 0.70
N THR A 117 -7.10 35.89 1.35
CA THR A 117 -7.58 36.91 2.31
C THR A 117 -8.07 36.24 3.60
N ARG A 118 -8.35 37.00 4.63
CA ARG A 118 -9.10 36.59 5.83
C ARG A 118 -10.55 37.07 5.83
N ASN A 119 -11.04 37.48 4.68
CA ASN A 119 -12.43 37.86 4.52
C ASN A 119 -13.27 36.57 4.37
N SER A 120 -13.72 36.05 5.48
CA SER A 120 -14.33 34.73 5.56
C SER A 120 -15.40 34.62 6.63
N ALA A 121 -16.34 33.70 6.44
CA ALA A 121 -17.37 33.37 7.42
C ALA A 121 -17.79 31.89 7.32
N ILE A 122 -18.18 31.30 8.46
CA ILE A 122 -18.78 29.98 8.55
C ILE A 122 -20.27 30.12 8.76
N GLY A 123 -21.05 29.36 7.98
CA GLY A 123 -22.50 29.18 8.14
C GLY A 123 -22.86 27.74 8.47
N VAL A 124 -24.13 27.51 8.77
CA VAL A 124 -24.67 26.16 8.98
C VAL A 124 -26.01 25.99 8.28
N VAL A 125 -26.18 24.84 7.62
CA VAL A 125 -27.42 24.40 6.97
C VAL A 125 -27.82 23.05 7.55
N THR A 126 -29.10 22.80 7.66
CA THR A 126 -29.62 21.59 8.32
C THR A 126 -30.59 20.82 7.43
N SER A 127 -30.60 19.48 7.58
CA SER A 127 -31.58 18.61 6.95
C SER A 127 -31.97 17.45 7.89
N PRO A 128 -33.24 17.01 7.89
CA PRO A 128 -33.65 15.84 8.67
C PRO A 128 -33.16 14.50 8.08
N SER A 129 -32.81 14.48 6.78
CA SER A 129 -32.38 13.29 6.05
C SER A 129 -31.31 13.65 5.01
N LEU A 130 -30.39 12.72 4.73
CA LEU A 130 -29.41 12.84 3.63
C LEU A 130 -29.81 12.03 2.40
N THR A 131 -30.67 11.05 2.54
CA THR A 131 -31.19 10.25 1.41
C THR A 131 -32.25 10.99 0.59
N SER A 132 -32.96 11.94 1.24
CA SER A 132 -33.90 12.88 0.60
C SER A 132 -33.75 14.23 1.31
N PRO A 133 -32.66 14.95 1.04
CA PRO A 133 -32.33 16.13 1.84
C PRO A 133 -33.27 17.31 1.52
N VAL A 134 -33.73 17.96 2.60
CA VAL A 134 -34.42 19.26 2.54
C VAL A 134 -33.57 20.23 3.35
N TRP A 135 -32.67 20.93 2.66
CA TRP A 135 -31.73 21.84 3.30
C TRP A 135 -32.37 23.16 3.71
N THR A 136 -32.17 23.55 4.95
CA THR A 136 -32.63 24.80 5.53
C THR A 136 -31.44 25.58 6.06
N ASP A 137 -31.16 26.75 5.47
CA ASP A 137 -30.10 27.63 5.95
C ASP A 137 -30.43 28.17 7.34
N GLN A 138 -29.50 28.04 8.29
CA GLN A 138 -29.60 28.53 9.66
C GLN A 138 -28.79 29.83 9.83
N GLY A 139 -28.10 30.29 8.77
CA GLY A 139 -27.34 31.53 8.72
C GLY A 139 -25.93 31.42 9.31
N LYS A 140 -25.32 32.56 9.53
CA LYS A 140 -23.93 32.75 9.95
C LYS A 140 -23.70 32.26 11.39
N VAL A 141 -22.60 31.50 11.59
CA VAL A 141 -22.10 31.02 12.88
C VAL A 141 -20.99 31.91 13.43
N VAL A 142 -20.00 32.24 12.57
CA VAL A 142 -18.85 33.07 12.91
C VAL A 142 -18.32 33.76 11.65
N GLN A 143 -17.68 34.89 11.81
CA GLN A 143 -17.06 35.65 10.72
C GLN A 143 -15.74 36.24 11.20
N SER A 144 -14.73 36.27 10.35
CA SER A 144 -13.49 37.01 10.58
C SER A 144 -13.79 38.50 10.77
N ASP A 145 -13.00 39.17 11.59
CA ASP A 145 -13.18 40.59 11.84
C ASP A 145 -12.94 41.39 10.55
N ALA A 146 -13.91 42.23 10.16
CA ALA A 146 -13.86 43.01 8.94
C ALA A 146 -12.80 44.15 8.99
N THR A 147 -12.19 44.41 10.15
CA THR A 147 -11.13 45.40 10.30
C THR A 147 -9.76 44.94 9.84
N PHE A 148 -9.64 43.64 9.39
CA PHE A 148 -8.38 43.09 8.90
C PHE A 148 -8.00 43.67 7.56
N ALA A 149 -6.92 44.42 7.57
CA ALA A 149 -6.15 44.66 6.36
C ALA A 149 -5.59 43.30 5.89
N ASN A 150 -5.84 42.92 4.65
CA ASN A 150 -5.30 41.72 4.01
C ASN A 150 -3.78 41.76 3.90
N THR A 151 -3.10 41.86 5.03
CA THR A 151 -1.65 41.76 5.06
C THR A 151 -1.30 40.41 5.66
N ASN A 152 -0.51 39.63 4.95
CA ASN A 152 0.04 38.38 5.45
C ASN A 152 0.85 38.50 6.75
N THR A 153 0.89 39.71 7.31
CA THR A 153 1.65 40.07 8.53
C THR A 153 0.77 40.27 9.76
N ASP A 154 -0.57 40.29 9.60
CA ASP A 154 -1.47 40.41 10.73
C ASP A 154 -1.77 39.01 11.30
N THR A 155 -1.29 38.74 12.51
CA THR A 155 -1.39 37.47 13.21
C THR A 155 -2.39 37.49 14.36
N THR A 156 -3.21 38.52 14.46
CA THR A 156 -4.07 38.77 15.63
C THR A 156 -5.46 38.20 15.53
N SER A 157 -5.84 37.50 14.40
CA SER A 157 -7.17 37.00 14.19
C SER A 157 -7.22 35.67 13.44
N TYR A 158 -8.33 34.97 13.66
CA TYR A 158 -8.62 33.70 13.01
C TYR A 158 -9.25 33.93 11.63
N ASN A 159 -8.81 33.13 10.66
CA ASN A 159 -9.51 32.96 9.40
C ASN A 159 -10.69 31.99 9.64
N CYS A 160 -11.92 32.46 9.47
CA CYS A 160 -13.13 31.69 9.75
C CYS A 160 -13.48 30.75 8.60
N ILE A 161 -12.65 29.73 8.39
CA ILE A 161 -12.85 28.62 7.46
C ILE A 161 -12.48 27.29 8.14
N ASP A 162 -12.67 26.19 7.45
CA ASP A 162 -12.33 24.82 7.85
C ASP A 162 -13.01 24.41 9.18
N PRO A 163 -14.35 24.46 9.28
CA PRO A 163 -15.02 23.95 10.48
C PRO A 163 -14.86 22.44 10.62
N GLY A 164 -14.47 21.96 11.79
CA GLY A 164 -14.48 20.54 12.18
C GLY A 164 -15.39 20.33 13.37
N ILE A 165 -16.39 19.45 13.26
CA ILE A 165 -17.44 19.30 14.25
C ILE A 165 -17.30 18.02 15.04
N LEU A 166 -17.32 18.11 16.37
CA LEU A 166 -17.36 16.98 17.29
C LEU A 166 -18.62 17.03 18.14
N VAL A 167 -19.36 15.93 18.14
CA VAL A 167 -20.32 15.63 19.21
C VAL A 167 -19.62 14.70 20.17
N ASP A 168 -19.32 15.14 21.38
CA ASP A 168 -18.60 14.36 22.36
C ASP A 168 -19.49 13.30 23.04
N THR A 169 -18.90 12.40 23.82
CA THR A 169 -19.61 11.32 24.49
C THR A 169 -20.64 11.79 25.51
N ASN A 170 -20.60 13.06 25.89
CA ASN A 170 -21.59 13.69 26.79
C ASN A 170 -22.71 14.40 26.01
N GLY A 171 -22.66 14.37 24.67
CA GLY A 171 -23.59 15.08 23.81
C GLY A 171 -23.29 16.59 23.63
N THR A 172 -22.17 17.08 24.14
CA THR A 172 -21.73 18.46 23.92
C THR A 172 -21.18 18.61 22.51
N VAL A 173 -21.58 19.67 21.83
CA VAL A 173 -21.15 19.96 20.46
C VAL A 173 -20.02 20.97 20.46
N TRP A 174 -18.94 20.65 19.79
CA TRP A 174 -17.75 21.47 19.65
C TRP A 174 -17.44 21.72 18.17
N MET A 175 -16.94 22.91 17.87
CA MET A 175 -16.41 23.26 16.56
C MET A 175 -14.97 23.72 16.70
N SER A 176 -14.05 23.09 15.96
CA SER A 176 -12.74 23.65 15.69
C SER A 176 -12.76 24.36 14.33
N PHE A 177 -12.01 25.42 14.18
CA PHE A 177 -11.87 26.13 12.90
C PHE A 177 -10.63 27.02 12.90
N GLY A 178 -10.24 27.45 11.73
CA GLY A 178 -9.11 28.37 11.52
C GLY A 178 -8.16 27.87 10.43
N SER A 179 -7.50 28.83 9.80
CA SER A 179 -6.53 28.59 8.74
C SER A 179 -5.46 29.67 8.78
N TYR A 180 -4.20 29.26 8.79
CA TYR A 180 -3.06 30.18 8.86
C TYR A 180 -3.22 31.20 10.00
N SER A 181 -2.95 32.47 9.77
CA SER A 181 -3.21 33.60 10.69
C SER A 181 -2.91 33.29 12.15
N ASP A 182 -3.89 33.34 13.04
CA ASP A 182 -3.75 33.01 14.48
C ASP A 182 -3.80 31.52 14.80
N GLY A 183 -3.98 30.64 13.80
CA GLY A 183 -4.04 29.18 13.98
C GLY A 183 -5.47 28.69 14.21
N ILE A 184 -5.60 27.67 15.06
CA ILE A 184 -6.83 26.92 15.27
C ILE A 184 -7.46 27.25 16.61
N VAL A 185 -8.76 27.47 16.60
CA VAL A 185 -9.56 27.74 17.79
C VAL A 185 -10.66 26.67 17.95
N VAL A 186 -11.00 26.35 19.20
CA VAL A 186 -12.13 25.50 19.56
C VAL A 186 -13.18 26.31 20.29
N THR A 187 -14.44 26.20 19.88
CA THR A 187 -15.59 26.86 20.49
C THR A 187 -16.74 25.87 20.71
N GLN A 188 -17.58 26.12 21.69
CA GLN A 188 -18.77 25.30 21.95
C GLN A 188 -19.94 25.77 21.10
N ILE A 189 -20.72 24.83 20.58
CA ILE A 189 -21.92 25.04 19.79
C ILE A 189 -23.17 24.76 20.64
N ASP A 190 -24.16 25.60 20.56
CA ASP A 190 -25.51 25.34 21.05
C ASP A 190 -26.21 24.33 20.13
N PRO A 191 -26.50 23.10 20.60
CA PRO A 191 -27.08 22.06 19.76
C PRO A 191 -28.48 22.41 19.22
N THR A 192 -29.21 23.34 19.86
CA THR A 192 -30.55 23.75 19.44
C THR A 192 -30.46 24.64 18.18
N THR A 193 -29.57 25.61 18.20
CA THR A 193 -29.45 26.62 17.13
C THR A 193 -28.39 26.28 16.08
N GLY A 194 -27.42 25.42 16.41
CA GLY A 194 -26.24 25.15 15.60
C GLY A 194 -25.21 26.29 15.57
N ARG A 195 -25.38 27.32 16.41
CA ARG A 195 -24.50 28.50 16.49
C ARG A 195 -23.59 28.44 17.72
N ARG A 196 -22.62 29.33 17.82
CA ARG A 196 -21.75 29.40 19.01
C ARG A 196 -22.58 29.62 20.26
N LEU A 197 -22.31 28.81 21.30
CA LEU A 197 -23.01 28.92 22.60
C LEU A 197 -22.74 30.27 23.26
N ASN A 198 -21.51 30.78 23.17
CA ASN A 198 -21.13 32.11 23.63
C ASN A 198 -20.69 32.98 22.45
N PRO A 199 -21.60 33.85 21.92
CA PRO A 199 -21.26 34.73 20.80
C PRO A 199 -20.23 35.82 21.13
N ALA A 200 -20.03 36.11 22.43
CA ALA A 200 -19.04 37.10 22.87
C ALA A 200 -17.60 36.59 22.93
N SER A 201 -17.40 35.25 22.79
CA SER A 201 -16.06 34.61 22.79
C SER A 201 -15.83 33.88 21.51
N ILE A 202 -14.67 34.09 20.88
CA ILE A 202 -14.27 33.30 19.69
C ILE A 202 -13.99 31.85 20.06
N GLY A 203 -13.57 31.55 21.29
CA GLY A 203 -13.16 30.25 21.78
C GLY A 203 -11.73 30.22 22.33
N THR A 204 -11.17 29.01 22.43
CA THR A 204 -9.80 28.78 22.95
C THR A 204 -8.86 28.38 21.83
N LYS A 205 -7.73 29.08 21.69
CA LYS A 205 -6.65 28.71 20.75
C LYS A 205 -6.03 27.39 21.20
N VAL A 206 -5.93 26.43 20.26
CA VAL A 206 -5.45 25.07 20.55
C VAL A 206 -4.23 24.65 19.73
N ALA A 207 -3.95 25.29 18.58
CA ALA A 207 -2.81 24.96 17.75
C ALA A 207 -2.29 26.16 16.93
N SER A 208 -0.98 26.10 16.62
CA SER A 208 -0.29 27.00 15.71
C SER A 208 1.05 26.39 15.30
N SER A 209 1.49 26.60 14.06
CA SER A 209 2.78 26.11 13.54
C SER A 209 3.87 27.18 13.48
N THR A 210 3.60 28.40 13.91
CA THR A 210 4.51 29.56 13.74
C THR A 210 5.92 29.31 14.29
N ALA A 211 6.02 28.63 15.42
CA ALA A 211 7.32 28.32 16.04
C ALA A 211 8.19 27.36 15.21
N THR A 212 7.55 26.47 14.44
CA THR A 212 8.26 25.41 13.68
C THR A 212 8.61 25.84 12.26
N PHE A 213 7.78 26.69 11.61
CA PHE A 213 7.87 26.97 10.17
C PHE A 213 8.09 28.46 9.85
N ASN A 214 8.35 29.31 10.82
CA ASN A 214 8.45 30.78 10.71
C ASN A 214 7.18 31.47 10.20
N GLN A 215 6.13 30.73 9.91
CA GLN A 215 4.78 31.21 9.59
C GLN A 215 3.77 30.15 9.97
N ASN A 216 2.58 30.57 10.35
CA ASN A 216 1.53 29.61 10.66
C ASN A 216 0.99 28.98 9.37
N THR A 217 1.08 27.65 9.25
CA THR A 217 0.58 26.87 8.11
C THR A 217 -0.43 25.80 8.55
N THR A 218 -1.03 25.96 9.75
CA THR A 218 -2.03 25.02 10.26
C THR A 218 -3.41 25.36 9.77
N GLU A 219 -4.14 24.35 9.30
CA GLU A 219 -5.56 24.45 8.91
C GLU A 219 -6.21 23.07 8.85
N GLY A 220 -7.46 22.96 8.34
CA GLY A 220 -8.15 21.67 8.12
C GLY A 220 -8.29 20.86 9.40
N SER A 221 -8.83 21.45 10.45
CA SER A 221 -8.91 20.82 11.77
C SER A 221 -10.03 19.80 11.89
N CYS A 222 -9.74 18.63 12.48
CA CYS A 222 -10.73 17.60 12.82
C CYS A 222 -10.54 17.17 14.28
N LEU A 223 -11.61 17.27 15.06
CA LEU A 223 -11.66 16.79 16.45
C LEU A 223 -12.23 15.38 16.52
N TYR A 224 -11.64 14.54 17.35
CA TYR A 224 -12.13 13.19 17.61
C TYR A 224 -11.96 12.81 19.08
N GLN A 225 -12.95 12.12 19.69
CA GLN A 225 -12.88 11.68 21.09
C GLN A 225 -12.79 10.16 21.18
N ARG A 226 -11.82 9.67 21.96
CA ARG A 226 -11.65 8.23 22.22
C ARG A 226 -10.86 7.98 23.51
N GLY A 227 -11.31 6.99 24.30
CA GLY A 227 -10.55 6.48 25.45
C GLY A 227 -10.22 7.54 26.52
N GLY A 228 -11.08 8.51 26.74
CA GLY A 228 -10.87 9.61 27.70
C GLY A 228 -9.99 10.75 27.16
N PHE A 229 -9.58 10.69 25.90
CA PHE A 229 -8.81 11.75 25.24
C PHE A 229 -9.58 12.38 24.08
N TYR A 230 -9.32 13.66 23.86
CA TYR A 230 -9.64 14.40 22.65
C TYR A 230 -8.39 14.42 21.76
N TYR A 231 -8.56 14.17 20.48
CA TYR A 231 -7.53 14.19 19.46
C TYR A 231 -7.82 15.34 18.50
N LEU A 232 -6.81 16.14 18.20
CA LEU A 232 -6.88 17.22 17.24
C LEU A 232 -5.98 16.87 16.05
N PHE A 233 -6.59 16.56 14.91
CA PHE A 233 -5.90 16.36 13.65
C PHE A 233 -5.85 17.69 12.90
N LEU A 234 -4.72 17.97 12.28
CA LEU A 234 -4.46 19.24 11.55
C LEU A 234 -3.65 18.99 10.30
N ASN A 235 -3.86 19.82 9.31
CA ASN A 235 -2.94 19.96 8.20
C ASN A 235 -1.80 20.91 8.56
N TYR A 236 -0.60 20.54 8.08
CA TYR A 236 0.59 21.37 8.06
C TYR A 236 1.12 21.44 6.63
N GLY A 237 1.74 22.58 6.26
CA GLY A 237 2.25 22.80 4.91
C GLY A 237 1.26 23.51 4.01
N GLY A 238 1.44 23.44 2.70
CA GLY A 238 0.63 24.16 1.70
C GLY A 238 -0.20 23.22 0.84
N CYS A 239 -1.46 23.61 0.56
CA CYS A 239 -2.38 22.94 -0.36
C CYS A 239 -2.33 23.54 -1.77
N CYS A 240 -3.26 23.07 -2.61
CA CYS A 240 -3.80 23.72 -3.79
C CYS A 240 -2.79 23.95 -4.92
N SER A 241 -1.67 23.21 -4.89
CA SER A 241 -0.58 23.26 -5.87
C SER A 241 -0.42 21.95 -6.64
N GLY A 242 -1.46 21.10 -6.67
CA GLY A 242 -1.41 19.79 -7.33
C GLY A 242 -0.25 18.94 -6.79
N VAL A 243 0.59 18.43 -7.68
CA VAL A 243 1.75 17.57 -7.30
C VAL A 243 2.86 18.33 -6.53
N ASP A 244 2.77 19.65 -6.42
CA ASP A 244 3.69 20.47 -5.63
C ASP A 244 3.16 20.78 -4.22
N SER A 245 1.98 20.28 -3.87
CA SER A 245 1.39 20.44 -2.55
C SER A 245 2.24 19.73 -1.49
N THR A 246 2.40 20.35 -0.33
CA THR A 246 3.23 19.86 0.77
C THR A 246 2.44 19.49 2.02
N TYR A 247 1.12 19.44 1.90
CA TYR A 247 0.25 19.04 3.01
C TYR A 247 0.67 17.72 3.64
N ASN A 248 0.51 17.67 4.93
CA ASN A 248 0.60 16.47 5.75
C ASN A 248 -0.35 16.60 6.94
N ILE A 249 -0.85 15.47 7.44
CA ILE A 249 -1.77 15.44 8.58
C ILE A 249 -1.00 15.04 9.83
N ARG A 250 -1.15 15.84 10.89
CA ARG A 250 -0.56 15.57 12.20
C ARG A 250 -1.63 15.55 13.28
N VAL A 251 -1.29 14.95 14.44
CA VAL A 251 -2.22 14.82 15.56
C VAL A 251 -1.55 15.13 16.91
N GLY A 252 -2.28 15.79 17.78
CA GLY A 252 -2.02 15.85 19.21
C GLY A 252 -3.21 15.38 20.00
N ARG A 253 -3.03 15.06 21.28
CA ARG A 253 -4.11 14.67 22.18
C ARG A 253 -4.12 15.45 23.48
N SER A 254 -5.29 15.59 24.09
CA SER A 254 -5.53 16.22 25.38
C SER A 254 -6.63 15.48 26.13
N SER A 255 -6.61 15.54 27.45
CA SER A 255 -7.74 15.08 28.30
C SER A 255 -8.90 16.09 28.32
N VAL A 256 -8.67 17.33 27.84
CA VAL A 256 -9.65 18.42 27.80
C VAL A 256 -9.76 18.94 26.37
N VAL A 257 -10.97 19.15 25.86
CA VAL A 257 -11.22 19.58 24.48
C VAL A 257 -10.60 20.94 24.14
N THR A 258 -10.41 21.80 25.12
CA THR A 258 -9.75 23.11 24.96
C THR A 258 -8.22 23.04 25.11
N GLY A 259 -7.64 21.82 25.16
CA GLY A 259 -6.17 21.61 25.24
C GLY A 259 -5.60 21.73 26.67
N PRO A 260 -4.26 21.75 26.79
CA PRO A 260 -3.29 21.74 25.68
C PRO A 260 -3.24 20.39 24.95
N TYR A 261 -3.12 20.43 23.63
CA TYR A 261 -2.88 19.24 22.81
C TYR A 261 -1.38 18.99 22.71
N LEU A 262 -0.94 17.81 23.16
CA LEU A 262 0.44 17.38 23.10
C LEU A 262 0.59 16.26 22.07
N ASP A 263 1.68 16.25 21.33
CA ASP A 263 2.05 15.16 20.46
C ASP A 263 2.68 13.98 21.23
N LYS A 264 3.04 12.91 20.53
CA LYS A 264 3.60 11.69 21.12
C LYS A 264 4.95 11.93 21.83
N SER A 265 5.68 12.97 21.45
CA SER A 265 6.93 13.39 22.07
C SER A 265 6.75 14.34 23.26
N GLY A 266 5.52 14.80 23.50
CA GLY A 266 5.17 15.79 24.52
C GLY A 266 5.26 17.24 24.02
N ALA A 267 5.51 17.50 22.74
CA ALA A 267 5.54 18.84 22.19
C ALA A 267 4.11 19.40 22.01
N ASN A 268 3.92 20.67 22.34
CA ASN A 268 2.61 21.33 22.33
C ASN A 268 2.26 21.80 20.90
N MET A 269 1.02 21.53 20.47
CA MET A 269 0.52 21.97 19.15
C MET A 269 0.38 23.52 19.07
N LEU A 270 0.33 24.24 20.17
CA LEU A 270 0.42 25.69 20.17
C LEU A 270 1.78 26.23 19.69
N THR A 271 2.81 25.41 19.71
CA THR A 271 4.19 25.75 19.33
C THR A 271 4.74 24.85 18.22
N GLY A 272 3.86 24.33 17.36
CA GLY A 272 4.23 23.54 16.20
C GLY A 272 4.43 22.05 16.45
N GLY A 273 4.06 21.52 17.63
CA GLY A 273 3.99 20.08 17.91
C GLY A 273 2.97 19.39 16.99
N GLY A 274 3.02 18.09 16.95
CA GLY A 274 2.09 17.23 16.19
C GLY A 274 2.76 15.97 15.67
N THR A 275 2.28 14.80 16.12
CA THR A 275 2.73 13.50 15.63
C THR A 275 2.25 13.29 14.19
N MET A 276 3.13 12.91 13.28
CA MET A 276 2.81 12.61 11.89
C MET A 276 1.83 11.44 11.82
N VAL A 277 0.73 11.62 11.08
CA VAL A 277 -0.30 10.60 10.81
C VAL A 277 -0.25 10.20 9.34
N LEU A 278 -0.19 11.18 8.44
CA LEU A 278 -0.19 10.94 7.00
C LEU A 278 0.65 12.00 6.29
N GLU A 279 1.56 11.56 5.43
CA GLU A 279 2.40 12.41 4.58
C GLU A 279 2.34 11.95 3.13
N SER A 280 2.88 12.75 2.22
CA SER A 280 2.94 12.39 0.80
C SER A 280 3.65 11.06 0.60
N THR A 281 3.03 10.15 -0.14
CA THR A 281 3.61 8.85 -0.48
C THR A 281 3.09 8.39 -1.85
N ALA A 282 3.94 7.83 -2.68
CA ALA A 282 3.58 7.42 -4.05
C ALA A 282 2.80 8.51 -4.78
N ARG A 283 1.62 8.14 -5.32
CA ARG A 283 0.71 9.05 -6.01
C ARG A 283 -0.07 9.98 -5.07
N PHE A 284 -0.08 9.68 -3.79
CA PHE A 284 -0.87 10.38 -2.78
C PHE A 284 -0.09 11.61 -2.31
N ILE A 285 -0.19 12.72 -3.03
CA ILE A 285 0.56 13.94 -2.75
C ILE A 285 -0.28 14.87 -1.87
N GLY A 286 0.36 15.47 -0.87
CA GLY A 286 -0.25 16.50 -0.03
C GLY A 286 -1.57 16.06 0.62
N PRO A 287 -1.61 14.92 1.36
CA PRO A 287 -2.86 14.50 2.01
C PRO A 287 -3.31 15.52 3.04
N GLY A 288 -4.58 15.84 3.03
CA GLY A 288 -5.15 16.87 3.90
C GLY A 288 -6.63 16.71 4.18
N HIS A 289 -7.12 17.53 5.11
CA HIS A 289 -8.51 17.64 5.52
C HIS A 289 -9.08 16.31 6.06
N ALA A 290 -8.66 15.96 7.27
CA ALA A 290 -9.02 14.69 7.91
C ALA A 290 -10.50 14.66 8.35
N GLY A 291 -11.17 13.53 8.12
CA GLY A 291 -12.49 13.21 8.69
C GLY A 291 -12.47 11.81 9.31
N ILE A 292 -13.20 11.58 10.40
CA ILE A 292 -13.22 10.27 11.07
C ILE A 292 -14.66 9.84 11.35
N LEU A 293 -15.06 8.72 10.75
CA LEU A 293 -16.32 8.03 11.05
C LEU A 293 -16.07 6.74 11.82
N ASN A 294 -16.72 6.56 12.98
CA ASN A 294 -16.84 5.25 13.59
C ASN A 294 -18.11 4.57 13.08
N ASP A 295 -17.99 3.50 12.31
CA ASP A 295 -19.11 2.67 11.85
C ASP A 295 -18.98 1.27 12.44
N ASN A 296 -19.79 0.98 13.45
CA ASN A 296 -19.85 -0.31 14.14
C ASN A 296 -18.46 -0.82 14.61
N GLY A 297 -17.68 0.08 15.23
CA GLY A 297 -16.34 -0.22 15.74
C GLY A 297 -15.21 -0.15 14.70
N THR A 298 -15.51 0.02 13.42
CA THR A 298 -14.53 0.32 12.40
C THR A 298 -14.37 1.84 12.29
N ASN A 299 -13.17 2.34 12.52
CA ASN A 299 -12.88 3.75 12.29
C ASN A 299 -12.41 3.94 10.86
N TRP A 300 -13.13 4.75 10.09
CA TRP A 300 -12.79 5.19 8.75
C TRP A 300 -12.18 6.57 8.82
N PHE A 301 -11.02 6.74 8.17
CA PHE A 301 -10.30 8.01 8.06
C PHE A 301 -10.38 8.48 6.62
N THR A 302 -11.07 9.58 6.36
CA THR A 302 -11.20 10.23 5.06
C THR A 302 -10.28 11.46 4.97
N TYR A 303 -9.81 11.76 3.78
CA TYR A 303 -8.97 12.91 3.47
C TYR A 303 -9.02 13.18 1.97
N HIS A 304 -8.49 14.28 1.48
CA HIS A 304 -8.12 14.41 0.08
C HIS A 304 -6.63 14.19 -0.12
N TYR A 305 -6.24 13.91 -1.35
CA TYR A 305 -4.87 13.96 -1.84
C TYR A 305 -4.84 14.42 -3.28
N TYR A 306 -3.72 14.96 -3.74
CA TYR A 306 -3.51 15.33 -5.13
C TYR A 306 -2.92 14.13 -5.88
N ASP A 307 -3.70 13.52 -6.78
CA ASP A 307 -3.28 12.27 -7.46
C ASP A 307 -2.19 12.57 -8.52
N ALA A 308 -0.95 12.18 -8.26
CA ALA A 308 0.17 12.37 -9.19
C ALA A 308 -0.02 11.66 -10.54
N ARG A 309 -0.90 10.65 -10.63
CA ARG A 309 -1.25 9.97 -11.89
C ARG A 309 -2.30 10.74 -12.70
N ASN A 310 -2.96 11.72 -12.10
CA ASN A 310 -4.00 12.54 -12.71
C ASN A 310 -3.68 14.03 -12.57
N ASN A 311 -2.44 14.43 -12.89
CA ASN A 311 -1.94 15.81 -12.86
C ASN A 311 -2.21 16.55 -11.54
N GLY A 312 -2.23 15.83 -10.41
CA GLY A 312 -2.51 16.41 -9.12
C GLY A 312 -3.97 16.81 -8.90
N ALA A 313 -4.91 16.18 -9.59
CA ALA A 313 -6.33 16.40 -9.33
C ALA A 313 -6.70 15.98 -7.89
N PRO A 314 -7.44 16.82 -7.14
CA PRO A 314 -7.87 16.49 -5.79
C PRO A 314 -8.82 15.30 -5.80
N THR A 315 -8.52 14.33 -4.95
CA THR A 315 -9.16 13.02 -4.96
C THR A 315 -9.40 12.58 -3.52
N VAL A 316 -10.56 12.02 -3.22
CA VAL A 316 -10.84 11.48 -1.88
C VAL A 316 -10.00 10.23 -1.63
N GLY A 317 -9.34 10.21 -0.48
CA GLY A 317 -8.69 9.06 0.10
C GLY A 317 -9.47 8.52 1.30
N MET A 318 -9.45 7.21 1.52
CA MET A 318 -10.05 6.58 2.69
C MET A 318 -9.22 5.39 3.16
N ASN A 319 -8.84 5.41 4.43
CA ASN A 319 -8.10 4.34 5.09
C ASN A 319 -8.82 3.89 6.35
N ARG A 320 -8.53 2.68 6.83
CA ARG A 320 -8.88 2.32 8.19
C ARG A 320 -7.94 2.98 9.17
N LEU A 321 -8.51 3.58 10.20
CA LEU A 321 -7.76 4.14 11.32
C LEU A 321 -7.66 3.10 12.43
N TYR A 322 -6.44 2.77 12.82
CA TYR A 322 -6.12 1.89 13.94
C TYR A 322 -5.64 2.70 15.14
N TRP A 323 -5.61 2.07 16.28
CA TRP A 323 -5.13 2.68 17.51
C TRP A 323 -4.05 1.80 18.11
N THR A 324 -2.89 2.36 18.37
CA THR A 324 -1.80 1.66 19.04
C THR A 324 -2.15 1.36 20.50
N VAL A 325 -1.42 0.46 21.16
CA VAL A 325 -1.66 0.07 22.56
C VAL A 325 -1.57 1.29 23.50
N ASP A 326 -0.71 2.26 23.18
CA ASP A 326 -0.56 3.53 23.90
C ASP A 326 -1.60 4.60 23.46
N GLY A 327 -2.58 4.21 22.67
CA GLY A 327 -3.76 5.01 22.29
C GLY A 327 -3.51 6.05 21.20
N TRP A 328 -2.46 5.95 20.40
CA TRP A 328 -2.23 6.86 19.25
C TRP A 328 -2.85 6.32 17.98
N PRO A 329 -3.38 7.22 17.11
CA PRO A 329 -3.88 6.81 15.81
C PRO A 329 -2.74 6.38 14.89
N ALA A 330 -2.99 5.36 14.09
CA ALA A 330 -2.07 4.86 13.08
C ALA A 330 -2.83 4.58 11.79
N LEU A 331 -2.30 5.12 10.69
CA LEU A 331 -2.67 4.77 9.33
C LEU A 331 -1.49 4.07 8.70
N THR A 332 -1.74 3.13 7.83
CA THR A 332 -0.64 2.51 7.10
C THR A 332 -0.73 2.88 5.63
N ASN A 333 0.40 3.26 5.10
CA ASN A 333 0.64 3.50 3.68
C ASN A 333 1.16 2.21 3.04
N ASP A 334 0.36 1.14 3.04
CA ASP A 334 0.73 -0.14 2.45
C ASP A 334 0.47 -0.12 0.95
N TRP A 335 1.30 0.57 0.20
CA TRP A 335 1.39 0.41 -1.24
C TRP A 335 2.75 -0.20 -1.62
N SER A 336 2.77 -0.93 -2.71
CA SER A 336 3.99 -1.42 -3.32
C SER A 336 3.93 -1.25 -4.84
N ALA A 337 5.10 -1.24 -5.46
CA ALA A 337 5.24 -1.36 -6.90
C ALA A 337 6.27 -2.45 -7.18
N PHE A 338 5.95 -3.35 -8.10
CA PHE A 338 6.79 -4.48 -8.44
C PHE A 338 7.03 -4.54 -9.95
N TYR A 339 8.29 -4.46 -10.34
CA TYR A 339 8.76 -4.55 -11.73
C TYR A 339 9.58 -5.83 -11.89
N THR A 340 9.00 -6.82 -12.56
CA THR A 340 9.68 -8.10 -12.80
C THR A 340 10.71 -7.98 -13.91
N PHE A 341 10.49 -7.10 -14.91
CA PHE A 341 11.23 -6.99 -16.14
C PHE A 341 11.22 -8.30 -16.97
N SER A 342 10.14 -9.07 -16.85
CA SER A 342 10.02 -10.33 -17.57
C SER A 342 9.77 -10.15 -19.08
N THR A 343 9.11 -9.07 -19.50
CA THR A 343 8.86 -8.74 -20.91
C THR A 343 9.04 -7.26 -21.23
N ASP A 344 8.80 -6.40 -20.24
CA ASP A 344 8.83 -4.93 -20.37
C ASP A 344 9.05 -4.27 -19.00
N ALA A 345 8.80 -2.96 -18.90
CA ALA A 345 8.92 -2.20 -17.66
C ALA A 345 7.56 -1.89 -17.00
N ARG A 346 6.51 -2.67 -17.30
CA ARG A 346 5.24 -2.50 -16.59
C ARG A 346 5.36 -2.95 -15.14
N GLU A 347 4.68 -2.22 -14.30
CA GLU A 347 4.48 -2.59 -12.91
C GLU A 347 3.43 -3.72 -12.83
N HIS A 348 3.59 -4.67 -11.92
CA HIS A 348 2.75 -5.88 -11.83
C HIS A 348 1.25 -5.61 -11.78
N LEU A 349 0.82 -4.60 -11.02
CA LEU A 349 -0.58 -4.16 -10.96
C LEU A 349 -0.94 -3.16 -12.09
N ALA A 350 0.02 -2.80 -12.94
CA ALA A 350 -0.09 -1.78 -13.99
C ALA A 350 -0.58 -0.41 -13.48
N LEU A 351 -0.26 -0.06 -12.22
CA LEU A 351 -0.60 1.21 -11.58
C LEU A 351 0.51 2.25 -11.73
N TYR A 352 1.77 1.81 -11.80
CA TYR A 352 2.97 2.64 -11.76
C TYR A 352 3.92 2.28 -12.91
N ASN A 353 3.41 2.10 -14.11
CA ASN A 353 4.20 1.63 -15.24
C ASN A 353 5.42 2.53 -15.51
N ALA A 354 6.58 1.91 -15.62
CA ALA A 354 7.81 2.54 -16.07
C ALA A 354 7.96 2.39 -17.60
N THR A 355 8.93 3.08 -18.18
CA THR A 355 9.16 3.10 -19.63
C THR A 355 10.63 2.80 -19.93
N LEU A 356 10.88 1.82 -20.79
CA LEU A 356 12.20 1.56 -21.36
C LEU A 356 12.55 2.68 -22.34
N GLN A 357 13.76 3.23 -22.23
CA GLN A 357 14.27 4.31 -23.08
C GLN A 357 15.65 3.97 -23.65
N ASN A 358 15.97 4.57 -24.78
CA ASN A 358 17.30 4.53 -25.42
C ASN A 358 17.82 3.09 -25.64
N ASN A 359 16.97 2.20 -26.15
CA ASN A 359 17.27 0.79 -26.39
C ASN A 359 17.54 -0.04 -25.10
N ALA A 360 17.12 0.43 -23.92
CA ALA A 360 17.02 -0.46 -22.76
C ALA A 360 16.16 -1.67 -23.13
N GLY A 361 16.60 -2.86 -22.82
CA GLY A 361 15.95 -4.08 -23.30
C GLY A 361 15.85 -5.16 -22.23
N ILE A 362 15.03 -6.15 -22.54
CA ILE A 362 14.89 -7.35 -21.74
C ILE A 362 15.76 -8.44 -22.36
N THR A 363 16.52 -9.13 -21.54
CA THR A 363 17.40 -10.25 -21.97
C THR A 363 17.21 -11.45 -21.06
N ASN A 364 17.45 -12.64 -21.60
CA ASN A 364 17.44 -13.85 -20.77
C ASN A 364 18.74 -13.99 -19.97
N ASP A 365 18.62 -14.25 -18.69
CA ASP A 365 19.70 -14.61 -17.77
C ASP A 365 19.50 -16.05 -17.30
N ALA A 366 20.55 -16.87 -17.38
CA ALA A 366 20.46 -18.31 -17.11
C ALA A 366 19.99 -18.65 -15.66
N SER A 367 20.16 -17.71 -14.72
CA SER A 367 19.81 -17.91 -13.31
C SER A 367 18.50 -17.21 -12.88
N ARG A 368 17.99 -16.28 -13.71
CA ARG A 368 16.84 -15.45 -13.32
C ARG A 368 15.78 -15.26 -14.42
N GLY A 369 15.91 -16.00 -15.53
CA GLY A 369 15.03 -15.83 -16.66
C GLY A 369 15.20 -14.44 -17.32
N ASN A 370 14.11 -13.83 -17.73
CA ASN A 370 14.14 -12.51 -18.36
C ASN A 370 14.38 -11.41 -17.32
N VAL A 371 15.31 -10.49 -17.66
CA VAL A 371 15.73 -9.38 -16.79
C VAL A 371 16.01 -8.14 -17.63
N LEU A 372 15.94 -6.98 -17.00
CA LEU A 372 16.39 -5.71 -17.61
C LEU A 372 17.89 -5.75 -17.86
N ASN A 373 18.31 -5.39 -19.09
CA ASN A 373 19.69 -5.26 -19.48
C ASN A 373 20.02 -3.78 -19.79
N LEU A 374 21.07 -3.28 -19.15
CA LEU A 374 21.59 -1.93 -19.29
C LEU A 374 23.06 -2.03 -19.67
N ASP A 375 23.44 -1.44 -20.80
CA ASP A 375 24.76 -1.64 -21.44
C ASP A 375 25.85 -0.64 -20.99
N GLY A 376 25.48 0.31 -20.11
CA GLY A 376 26.39 1.32 -19.59
C GLY A 376 26.65 2.50 -20.57
N THR A 377 25.88 2.63 -21.65
CA THR A 377 26.07 3.71 -22.65
C THR A 377 24.96 4.76 -22.59
N THR A 378 23.71 4.39 -22.86
CA THR A 378 22.56 5.31 -22.89
C THR A 378 21.26 4.70 -22.35
N ASN A 379 21.26 3.38 -22.14
CA ASN A 379 20.04 2.65 -21.74
C ASN A 379 19.55 3.07 -20.36
N VAL A 380 18.26 3.37 -20.28
CA VAL A 380 17.64 3.84 -19.04
C VAL A 380 16.19 3.38 -18.95
N VAL A 381 15.69 3.26 -17.74
CA VAL A 381 14.26 3.13 -17.45
C VAL A 381 13.79 4.36 -16.71
N SER A 382 12.75 5.02 -17.21
CA SER A 382 12.10 6.13 -16.51
C SER A 382 10.88 5.64 -15.74
N PHE A 383 10.74 6.14 -14.53
CA PHE A 383 9.66 5.79 -13.60
C PHE A 383 8.71 6.96 -13.41
N PRO A 384 7.40 6.73 -13.13
CA PRO A 384 6.44 7.80 -12.87
C PRO A 384 6.79 8.54 -11.57
N LEU A 385 6.32 9.78 -11.45
CA LEU A 385 6.55 10.65 -10.29
C LEU A 385 6.19 9.97 -8.96
N SER A 386 5.09 9.24 -8.97
CA SER A 386 4.48 8.62 -7.80
C SER A 386 5.35 7.61 -7.05
N VAL A 387 6.37 7.01 -7.69
CA VAL A 387 7.17 5.94 -7.04
C VAL A 387 8.32 6.46 -6.18
N ALA A 388 8.72 7.72 -6.35
CA ALA A 388 9.83 8.31 -5.58
C ALA A 388 9.47 8.53 -4.10
N ASN A 389 8.18 8.73 -3.78
CA ASN A 389 7.69 8.98 -2.42
C ASN A 389 7.50 7.65 -1.67
N ALA A 390 8.59 6.96 -1.41
CA ALA A 390 8.60 5.62 -0.82
C ALA A 390 9.58 5.53 0.36
N SER A 391 9.43 4.48 1.16
CA SER A 391 10.29 4.24 2.32
C SER A 391 11.22 3.05 2.15
N THR A 392 10.94 2.14 1.21
CA THR A 392 11.84 1.03 0.90
C THR A 392 11.97 0.84 -0.61
N PHE A 393 13.21 0.66 -1.05
CA PHE A 393 13.60 0.32 -2.42
C PHE A 393 14.43 -0.95 -2.40
N ALA A 394 14.10 -1.95 -3.21
CA ALA A 394 14.79 -3.24 -3.23
C ALA A 394 14.89 -3.75 -4.67
N ALA A 395 16.00 -4.38 -5.02
CA ALA A 395 16.20 -4.96 -6.35
C ALA A 395 17.21 -6.11 -6.32
N TRP A 396 17.08 -7.02 -7.26
CA TRP A 396 18.15 -7.90 -7.66
C TRP A 396 18.99 -7.23 -8.75
N VAL A 397 20.28 -7.12 -8.51
CA VAL A 397 21.23 -6.37 -9.35
C VAL A 397 22.46 -7.21 -9.65
N LYS A 398 22.84 -7.29 -10.93
CA LYS A 398 24.13 -7.85 -11.40
C LYS A 398 24.91 -6.71 -12.02
N TRP A 399 25.89 -6.20 -11.31
CA TRP A 399 26.74 -5.11 -11.80
C TRP A 399 27.96 -5.66 -12.52
N ASN A 400 28.19 -5.25 -13.77
CA ASN A 400 29.32 -5.70 -14.56
C ASN A 400 30.64 -4.97 -14.24
N GLY A 401 30.60 -4.04 -13.26
CA GLY A 401 31.75 -3.18 -12.96
C GLY A 401 31.77 -1.90 -13.81
N GLY A 402 32.92 -1.25 -13.84
CA GLY A 402 33.15 -0.01 -14.61
C GLY A 402 33.51 1.18 -13.72
N ALA A 403 33.21 2.40 -14.15
CA ALA A 403 33.53 3.63 -13.45
C ALA A 403 32.70 3.82 -12.16
N ASP A 404 33.17 4.69 -11.28
CA ASP A 404 32.41 5.11 -10.10
C ASP A 404 31.18 5.91 -10.49
N TRP A 405 30.20 6.02 -9.55
CA TRP A 405 29.00 6.83 -9.70
C TRP A 405 27.97 6.34 -10.72
N GLN A 406 28.05 5.10 -11.22
CA GLN A 406 26.93 4.47 -11.90
C GLN A 406 25.72 4.40 -10.93
N ARG A 407 24.50 4.47 -11.44
CA ARG A 407 23.29 4.43 -10.64
C ARG A 407 22.47 3.16 -10.86
N VAL A 408 22.23 2.41 -9.79
CA VAL A 408 21.18 1.39 -9.83
C VAL A 408 19.84 2.08 -10.02
N PHE A 409 19.58 3.08 -9.18
CA PHE A 409 18.47 4.03 -9.36
C PHE A 409 18.89 5.42 -8.88
N ASP A 410 18.23 6.45 -9.44
CA ASP A 410 18.40 7.86 -9.06
C ASP A 410 17.06 8.57 -9.27
N PHE A 411 16.41 8.95 -8.19
CA PHE A 411 15.12 9.60 -8.16
C PHE A 411 15.27 11.01 -7.64
N GLY A 412 14.80 11.99 -8.40
CA GLY A 412 15.02 13.38 -8.01
C GLY A 412 14.35 14.39 -8.93
N THR A 413 14.73 15.64 -8.74
CA THR A 413 14.31 16.76 -9.59
C THR A 413 15.48 17.36 -10.36
N ASN A 414 16.69 17.26 -9.79
CA ASN A 414 17.93 17.83 -10.34
C ASN A 414 19.12 17.42 -9.46
N THR A 415 20.29 17.97 -9.71
CA THR A 415 21.54 17.70 -8.97
C THR A 415 21.60 18.26 -7.55
N VAL A 416 20.49 18.86 -7.06
CA VAL A 416 20.36 19.45 -5.73
C VAL A 416 19.32 18.74 -4.86
N LYS A 417 18.32 18.10 -5.52
CA LYS A 417 17.24 17.33 -4.88
C LYS A 417 17.16 15.94 -5.49
N TYR A 418 17.66 14.94 -4.80
CA TYR A 418 17.76 13.56 -5.29
C TYR A 418 17.90 12.53 -4.16
N LEU A 419 17.63 11.28 -4.49
CA LEU A 419 18.07 10.09 -3.77
C LEU A 419 18.58 9.05 -4.76
N PHE A 420 19.64 8.34 -4.40
CA PHE A 420 20.20 7.32 -5.28
C PHE A 420 20.85 6.14 -4.56
N LEU A 421 21.02 5.04 -5.29
CA LEU A 421 21.88 3.92 -4.96
C LEU A 421 22.95 3.74 -6.04
N THR A 422 24.23 3.80 -5.65
CA THR A 422 25.36 3.51 -6.53
C THR A 422 26.09 2.24 -6.09
N PRO A 423 26.49 1.36 -7.02
CA PRO A 423 27.30 0.18 -6.71
C PRO A 423 28.68 0.56 -6.13
N ARG A 424 29.22 1.70 -6.57
CA ARG A 424 30.51 2.21 -6.10
C ARG A 424 30.58 3.72 -6.24
N ALA A 425 30.80 4.39 -5.10
CA ALA A 425 31.19 5.79 -5.02
C ALA A 425 32.71 5.93 -5.17
N ASN A 426 33.22 7.16 -5.31
CA ASN A 426 34.65 7.44 -5.36
C ASN A 426 35.44 7.02 -4.10
N THR A 427 34.74 6.70 -3.02
CA THR A 427 35.31 6.12 -1.78
C THR A 427 35.53 4.61 -1.90
N GLY A 428 35.22 3.99 -3.03
CA GLY A 428 35.27 2.54 -3.22
C GLY A 428 34.14 1.76 -2.56
N LYS A 429 33.06 2.42 -2.12
CA LYS A 429 31.96 1.82 -1.35
C LYS A 429 30.65 1.87 -2.10
N MET A 430 29.78 0.88 -1.90
CA MET A 430 28.38 1.00 -2.27
C MET A 430 27.73 2.04 -1.38
N ARG A 431 26.94 2.96 -1.98
CA ARG A 431 26.34 4.09 -1.26
C ARG A 431 24.89 4.31 -1.62
N PHE A 432 24.06 4.50 -0.62
CA PHE A 432 22.81 5.24 -0.72
C PHE A 432 23.02 6.68 -0.26
N ALA A 433 22.43 7.64 -0.96
CA ALA A 433 22.44 9.03 -0.57
C ALA A 433 21.09 9.70 -0.85
N ILE A 434 20.75 10.71 -0.02
CA ILE A 434 19.60 11.58 -0.22
C ILE A 434 19.98 13.02 0.08
N ARG A 435 19.50 13.97 -0.77
CA ARG A 435 19.79 15.41 -0.64
C ARG A 435 18.56 16.23 -0.99
N ASN A 436 18.29 17.28 -0.18
CA ASN A 436 17.23 18.27 -0.42
C ASN A 436 17.77 19.68 -0.24
N GLY A 437 18.59 20.15 -1.18
CA GLY A 437 19.17 21.52 -1.19
C GLY A 437 20.38 21.73 -0.28
N GLY A 438 20.42 21.10 0.89
CA GLY A 438 21.52 21.17 1.86
C GLY A 438 22.63 20.14 1.62
N GLY A 439 23.26 19.69 2.71
CA GLY A 439 24.26 18.61 2.68
C GLY A 439 23.61 17.27 2.31
N GLU A 440 24.39 16.41 1.67
CA GLU A 440 24.00 15.03 1.36
C GLU A 440 24.00 14.17 2.63
N GLN A 441 22.95 13.40 2.85
CA GLN A 441 22.89 12.40 3.92
C GLN A 441 23.12 11.01 3.30
N ILE A 442 24.11 10.30 3.82
CA ILE A 442 24.64 9.08 3.19
C ILE A 442 24.54 7.85 4.08
N ILE A 443 24.46 6.68 3.44
CA ILE A 443 24.65 5.37 4.05
C ILE A 443 25.66 4.61 3.19
N ASP A 444 26.87 4.37 3.72
CA ASP A 444 27.92 3.63 3.05
C ASP A 444 27.97 2.17 3.53
N ALA A 445 28.09 1.24 2.60
CA ALA A 445 28.53 -0.10 2.90
C ALA A 445 30.05 -0.15 3.17
N PRO A 446 30.61 -1.23 3.75
CA PRO A 446 32.05 -1.35 3.95
C PRO A 446 32.84 -1.36 2.63
N THR A 447 32.30 -1.94 1.57
CA THR A 447 32.93 -2.15 0.25
C THR A 447 31.97 -1.79 -0.88
N ALA A 448 32.48 -1.79 -2.12
CA ALA A 448 31.66 -1.76 -3.32
C ALA A 448 30.75 -3.02 -3.42
N MET A 449 29.69 -2.92 -4.22
CA MET A 449 28.89 -4.08 -4.58
C MET A 449 29.76 -5.08 -5.38
N PRO A 450 29.62 -6.41 -5.16
CA PRO A 450 30.30 -7.41 -5.96
C PRO A 450 29.97 -7.28 -7.45
N THR A 451 30.99 -7.48 -8.30
CA THR A 451 30.85 -7.46 -9.77
C THR A 451 30.48 -8.83 -10.32
N ASN A 452 29.78 -8.85 -11.48
CA ASN A 452 29.43 -10.06 -12.24
C ASN A 452 28.63 -11.12 -11.47
N SER A 453 28.10 -10.78 -10.29
CA SER A 453 27.30 -11.66 -9.45
C SER A 453 25.96 -11.01 -9.11
N TRP A 454 24.90 -11.78 -9.06
CA TRP A 454 23.61 -11.30 -8.61
C TRP A 454 23.65 -10.99 -7.11
N CYS A 455 23.28 -9.78 -6.76
CA CYS A 455 23.14 -9.31 -5.38
C CYS A 455 21.74 -8.76 -5.16
N HIS A 456 21.10 -9.10 -4.06
CA HIS A 456 19.93 -8.37 -3.59
C HIS A 456 20.38 -7.12 -2.84
N VAL A 457 19.97 -5.95 -3.30
CA VAL A 457 20.22 -4.68 -2.63
C VAL A 457 18.91 -4.09 -2.14
N ALA A 458 18.93 -3.50 -0.95
CA ALA A 458 17.76 -2.78 -0.47
C ALA A 458 18.16 -1.61 0.44
N VAL A 459 17.31 -0.60 0.47
CA VAL A 459 17.37 0.52 1.40
C VAL A 459 16.02 0.64 2.09
N SER A 460 16.00 0.73 3.41
CA SER A 460 14.80 0.96 4.23
C SER A 460 14.98 2.22 5.05
N LEU A 461 14.00 3.16 4.95
CA LEU A 461 14.00 4.48 5.57
C LEU A 461 12.87 4.55 6.60
N ASP A 462 13.23 4.57 7.90
CA ASP A 462 12.29 4.59 9.01
C ASP A 462 12.55 5.78 9.93
N GLY A 463 11.78 6.82 9.82
CA GLY A 463 11.99 8.05 10.55
C GLY A 463 13.38 8.66 10.25
N ALA A 464 14.17 8.91 11.28
CA ALA A 464 15.54 9.38 11.14
C ALA A 464 16.55 8.26 10.92
N LYS A 465 16.09 7.01 10.73
CA LYS A 465 16.96 5.86 10.53
C LYS A 465 16.87 5.35 9.10
N GLY A 466 18.01 5.21 8.45
CA GLY A 466 18.14 4.52 7.17
C GLY A 466 19.08 3.33 7.28
N ILE A 467 18.73 2.22 6.64
CA ILE A 467 19.56 1.00 6.62
C ILE A 467 19.75 0.55 5.18
N LEU A 468 21.00 0.31 4.79
CA LEU A 468 21.40 -0.28 3.51
C LEU A 468 21.67 -1.76 3.70
N TYR A 469 21.10 -2.59 2.82
CA TYR A 469 21.19 -4.04 2.87
C TYR A 469 21.86 -4.59 1.61
N LEU A 470 22.63 -5.66 1.79
CA LEU A 470 23.19 -6.49 0.72
C LEU A 470 22.88 -7.97 1.04
N ASN A 471 22.23 -8.65 0.10
CA ASN A 471 21.80 -10.07 0.23
C ASN A 471 21.03 -10.34 1.54
N GLY A 472 20.10 -9.43 1.90
CA GLY A 472 19.28 -9.53 3.09
C GLY A 472 19.97 -9.15 4.41
N ASN A 473 21.27 -8.86 4.39
CA ASN A 473 22.03 -8.46 5.58
C ASN A 473 22.26 -6.95 5.63
N PRO A 474 22.12 -6.28 6.79
CA PRO A 474 22.45 -4.87 6.92
C PRO A 474 23.95 -4.64 6.76
N VAL A 475 24.33 -3.72 5.87
CA VAL A 475 25.73 -3.39 5.57
C VAL A 475 26.08 -1.93 5.86
N GLY A 476 25.10 -1.09 6.13
CA GLY A 476 25.29 0.30 6.56
C GLY A 476 24.06 0.84 7.26
N THR A 477 24.23 1.74 8.22
CA THR A 477 23.15 2.40 8.95
C THR A 477 23.49 3.87 9.19
N ASN A 478 22.49 4.74 9.01
CA ASN A 478 22.53 6.14 9.40
C ASN A 478 21.31 6.43 10.30
N ASN A 479 21.53 6.85 11.54
CA ASN A 479 20.47 7.16 12.50
C ASN A 479 20.10 8.66 12.52
N ALA A 480 20.71 9.47 11.66
CA ALA A 480 20.49 10.92 11.56
C ALA A 480 19.97 11.33 10.16
N LEU A 481 19.26 10.44 9.49
CA LEU A 481 18.70 10.64 8.15
C LEU A 481 17.36 11.37 8.29
N THR A 482 17.37 12.70 8.18
CA THR A 482 16.19 13.54 8.43
C THR A 482 15.43 13.94 7.16
N ILE A 483 16.05 13.78 5.98
CA ILE A 483 15.43 14.08 4.69
C ILE A 483 14.50 12.92 4.30
N ARG A 484 13.25 13.26 3.93
CA ARG A 484 12.26 12.31 3.46
C ARG A 484 12.14 12.34 1.94
N PRO A 485 11.94 11.19 1.27
CA PRO A 485 11.82 11.14 -0.18
C PRO A 485 10.80 12.11 -0.77
N TRP A 486 9.63 12.29 -0.14
CA TRP A 486 8.60 13.21 -0.63
C TRP A 486 9.03 14.68 -0.67
N GLN A 487 9.99 15.11 0.16
CA GLN A 487 10.51 16.49 0.18
C GLN A 487 11.33 16.83 -1.07
N LEU A 488 11.74 15.82 -1.83
CA LEU A 488 12.51 16.01 -3.07
C LEU A 488 11.63 16.53 -4.21
N LEU A 489 10.30 16.33 -4.15
CA LEU A 489 9.35 16.60 -5.23
C LEU A 489 9.85 16.00 -6.56
N ALA A 490 10.28 14.74 -6.49
CA ALA A 490 11.02 14.07 -7.54
C ALA A 490 10.23 13.99 -8.86
N ARG A 491 10.81 14.52 -9.95
CA ARG A 491 10.19 14.57 -11.28
C ARG A 491 10.94 13.77 -12.33
N SER A 492 12.18 13.44 -12.05
CA SER A 492 13.09 12.69 -12.92
C SER A 492 13.54 11.44 -12.17
N ASN A 493 12.87 10.31 -12.43
CA ASN A 493 13.08 9.06 -11.70
C ASN A 493 13.65 8.02 -12.64
N TYR A 494 14.90 7.61 -12.44
CA TYR A 494 15.64 6.76 -13.37
C TYR A 494 16.18 5.50 -12.70
N VAL A 495 16.19 4.41 -13.45
CA VAL A 495 17.03 3.24 -13.21
C VAL A 495 18.06 3.22 -14.35
N GLY A 496 19.34 3.17 -13.99
CA GLY A 496 20.45 3.15 -14.96
C GLY A 496 21.07 4.50 -15.28
N GLN A 497 20.49 5.62 -14.86
CA GLN A 497 20.97 6.97 -15.15
C GLN A 497 21.04 7.82 -13.87
N SER A 498 21.99 8.76 -13.81
CA SER A 498 22.18 9.76 -12.77
C SER A 498 21.45 11.06 -13.08
N GLN A 499 21.08 11.84 -12.02
CA GLN A 499 20.71 13.25 -12.14
C GLN A 499 21.91 14.12 -12.62
N PHE A 500 23.13 13.63 -12.46
CA PHE A 500 24.35 14.31 -12.90
C PHE A 500 24.71 13.85 -14.31
N PRO A 501 24.69 14.75 -15.32
CA PRO A 501 24.90 14.35 -16.72
C PRO A 501 26.30 13.78 -17.04
N THR A 502 27.28 14.06 -16.16
CA THR A 502 28.66 13.58 -16.32
C THR A 502 28.90 12.20 -15.73
N ASP A 503 27.96 11.70 -14.91
CA ASP A 503 28.08 10.37 -14.31
C ASP A 503 27.84 9.28 -15.36
N PRO A 504 28.53 8.14 -15.27
CA PRO A 504 28.38 7.05 -16.22
C PRO A 504 27.03 6.35 -16.05
N PHE A 505 26.47 5.87 -17.16
CA PHE A 505 25.31 4.99 -17.16
C PHE A 505 25.64 3.66 -16.49
N PHE A 506 24.62 3.03 -15.92
CA PHE A 506 24.75 1.73 -15.25
C PHE A 506 25.00 0.61 -16.27
N ASN A 507 26.05 -0.18 -16.04
CA ASN A 507 26.38 -1.36 -16.81
C ASN A 507 26.05 -2.62 -16.00
N GLY A 508 25.00 -3.34 -16.39
CA GLY A 508 24.57 -4.52 -15.67
C GLY A 508 23.15 -4.96 -15.96
N ARG A 509 22.63 -5.82 -15.09
CA ARG A 509 21.27 -6.36 -15.18
C ARG A 509 20.50 -6.10 -13.90
N ILE A 510 19.18 -5.92 -14.02
CA ILE A 510 18.29 -5.70 -12.88
C ILE A 510 17.06 -6.61 -13.04
N ALA A 511 16.67 -7.24 -11.91
CA ALA A 511 15.48 -8.07 -11.82
C ALA A 511 14.71 -7.74 -10.54
N SER A 512 13.40 -7.96 -10.55
CA SER A 512 12.54 -7.87 -9.36
C SER A 512 12.71 -6.55 -8.59
N PHE A 513 12.70 -5.41 -9.31
CA PHE A 513 12.76 -4.10 -8.67
C PHE A 513 11.45 -3.83 -7.92
N ARG A 514 11.53 -3.62 -6.62
CA ARG A 514 10.39 -3.44 -5.71
C ARG A 514 10.50 -2.15 -4.94
N ILE A 515 9.37 -1.48 -4.75
CA ILE A 515 9.24 -0.23 -4.03
C ILE A 515 8.09 -0.36 -3.04
N PHE A 516 8.28 0.09 -1.81
CA PHE A 516 7.25 -0.01 -0.76
C PHE A 516 7.06 1.36 -0.10
N GLY A 517 5.80 1.72 0.14
CA GLY A 517 5.41 2.96 0.81
C GLY A 517 5.78 3.00 2.30
N ARG A 518 6.12 1.85 2.89
CA ARG A 518 6.54 1.74 4.27
C ARG A 518 7.99 1.24 4.43
N PRO A 519 8.63 1.48 5.56
CA PRO A 519 9.89 0.83 5.87
C PRO A 519 9.67 -0.68 6.08
N LEU A 520 10.48 -1.51 5.42
CA LEU A 520 10.53 -2.94 5.68
C LEU A 520 11.52 -3.23 6.79
N SER A 521 11.17 -4.19 7.64
CA SER A 521 12.06 -4.73 8.66
C SER A 521 13.20 -5.57 8.05
N GLY A 522 14.27 -5.79 8.80
CA GLY A 522 15.37 -6.65 8.35
C GLY A 522 14.94 -8.10 8.06
N ALA A 523 13.89 -8.60 8.71
CA ALA A 523 13.31 -9.91 8.42
C ALA A 523 12.63 -9.93 7.05
N GLU A 524 11.77 -8.93 6.78
CA GLU A 524 11.09 -8.80 5.48
C GLU A 524 12.07 -8.60 4.33
N ILE A 525 13.13 -7.80 4.52
CA ILE A 525 14.21 -7.64 3.51
C ILE A 525 14.92 -8.98 3.25
N ARG A 526 15.16 -9.79 4.29
CA ARG A 526 15.74 -11.14 4.10
C ARG A 526 14.79 -12.06 3.34
N ASP A 527 13.50 -12.01 3.67
CA ASP A 527 12.48 -12.80 2.97
C ASP A 527 12.42 -12.41 1.49
N LEU A 528 12.45 -11.11 1.15
CA LEU A 528 12.55 -10.65 -0.24
C LEU A 528 13.82 -11.14 -0.95
N ALA A 529 14.95 -11.16 -0.26
CA ALA A 529 16.21 -11.67 -0.80
C ALA A 529 16.19 -13.21 -1.07
N TRP A 530 15.21 -13.93 -0.52
CA TRP A 530 15.12 -15.38 -0.62
C TRP A 530 13.89 -15.91 -1.34
N THR A 531 12.94 -15.02 -1.58
CA THR A 531 11.70 -15.32 -2.32
C THR A 531 12.00 -15.60 -3.79
N HIS A 532 11.21 -16.49 -4.42
CA HIS A 532 11.26 -16.69 -5.86
C HIS A 532 11.10 -15.36 -6.59
N PRO A 533 11.92 -15.04 -7.60
CA PRO A 533 11.90 -13.72 -8.25
C PRO A 533 10.54 -13.28 -8.77
N ALA A 534 9.73 -14.23 -9.27
CA ALA A 534 8.41 -13.96 -9.83
C ALA A 534 7.27 -13.99 -8.80
N LEU A 535 7.48 -14.37 -7.52
CA LEU A 535 6.41 -14.39 -6.53
C LEU A 535 5.95 -12.96 -6.25
N ALA A 536 4.72 -12.65 -6.66
CA ALA A 536 4.12 -11.31 -6.56
C ALA A 536 3.26 -11.15 -5.32
N HIS A 537 2.43 -12.14 -4.98
CA HIS A 537 1.55 -12.12 -3.82
C HIS A 537 1.53 -13.46 -3.09
N ARG A 538 1.46 -13.41 -1.76
CA ARG A 538 1.39 -14.59 -0.90
C ARG A 538 0.42 -14.40 0.26
N TYR A 539 -0.59 -15.24 0.31
CA TYR A 539 -1.63 -15.30 1.34
C TYR A 539 -1.51 -16.63 2.08
N SER A 540 -0.76 -16.67 3.19
CA SER A 540 -0.49 -17.91 3.95
C SER A 540 -1.51 -18.18 5.06
N PHE A 541 -2.37 -17.24 5.38
CA PHE A 541 -3.40 -17.30 6.43
C PHE A 541 -2.88 -17.71 7.83
N ASN A 542 -1.57 -17.79 8.04
CA ASN A 542 -0.92 -18.24 9.27
C ASN A 542 -0.42 -17.11 10.17
N SER A 543 -0.79 -15.87 9.90
CA SER A 543 -0.35 -14.68 10.65
C SER A 543 -0.90 -14.58 12.08
N GLY A 544 -1.74 -15.52 12.51
CA GLY A 544 -2.41 -15.48 13.81
C GLY A 544 -3.43 -14.36 13.97
N THR A 545 -3.79 -13.70 12.87
CA THR A 545 -4.75 -12.59 12.83
C THR A 545 -5.99 -12.96 12.02
N THR A 546 -7.07 -12.20 12.18
CA THR A 546 -8.28 -12.31 11.36
C THR A 546 -8.15 -11.58 10.00
N ASN A 547 -6.95 -11.13 9.63
CA ASN A 547 -6.71 -10.38 8.41
C ASN A 547 -6.12 -11.27 7.31
N VAL A 548 -6.59 -11.10 6.09
CA VAL A 548 -6.03 -11.73 4.90
C VAL A 548 -4.78 -10.97 4.48
N TRP A 549 -3.64 -11.42 4.97
CA TRP A 549 -2.36 -10.75 4.83
C TRP A 549 -1.63 -11.24 3.58
N ASP A 550 -1.29 -10.31 2.68
CA ASP A 550 -0.33 -10.55 1.61
C ASP A 550 1.07 -10.20 2.13
N SER A 551 1.92 -11.20 2.32
CA SER A 551 3.24 -11.03 2.92
C SER A 551 4.30 -10.53 1.92
N ILE A 552 4.01 -10.49 0.62
CA ILE A 552 4.96 -10.16 -0.46
C ILE A 552 4.57 -8.87 -1.19
N GLY A 553 3.35 -8.80 -1.72
CA GLY A 553 2.90 -7.70 -2.58
C GLY A 553 2.09 -6.63 -1.86
N LEU A 554 1.79 -6.84 -0.58
CA LEU A 554 0.99 -5.92 0.26
C LEU A 554 -0.44 -5.67 -0.26
N ALA A 555 -0.95 -6.52 -1.13
CA ALA A 555 -2.34 -6.49 -1.62
C ALA A 555 -3.28 -7.20 -0.64
N HIS A 556 -3.38 -6.70 0.59
CA HIS A 556 -4.13 -7.34 1.66
C HIS A 556 -5.63 -7.45 1.36
N GLY A 557 -6.24 -8.58 1.72
CA GLY A 557 -7.65 -8.86 1.51
C GLY A 557 -8.55 -8.54 2.70
N THR A 558 -9.86 -8.65 2.49
CA THR A 558 -10.92 -8.50 3.49
C THR A 558 -11.77 -9.75 3.53
N LEU A 559 -11.94 -10.32 4.73
CA LEU A 559 -12.94 -11.37 4.96
C LEU A 559 -14.35 -10.76 4.84
N MET A 560 -15.24 -11.47 4.16
CA MET A 560 -16.63 -11.09 3.95
C MET A 560 -17.55 -12.19 4.45
N GLY A 561 -18.73 -11.80 4.94
CA GLY A 561 -19.69 -12.74 5.53
C GLY A 561 -19.13 -13.44 6.77
N ASN A 562 -19.27 -14.75 6.83
CA ASN A 562 -18.75 -15.61 7.90
C ASN A 562 -17.40 -16.28 7.52
N ALA A 563 -16.75 -15.82 6.46
CA ALA A 563 -15.40 -16.28 6.13
C ALA A 563 -14.46 -16.00 7.31
N VAL A 564 -13.67 -16.99 7.73
CA VAL A 564 -12.82 -16.88 8.92
C VAL A 564 -11.45 -17.51 8.67
N ILE A 565 -10.42 -16.93 9.28
CA ILE A 565 -9.10 -17.57 9.39
C ILE A 565 -9.05 -18.29 10.72
N THR A 566 -8.89 -19.61 10.68
CA THR A 566 -8.80 -20.48 11.85
C THR A 566 -7.85 -21.62 11.57
N ASN A 567 -7.10 -22.07 12.59
CA ASN A 567 -6.08 -23.12 12.46
C ASN A 567 -5.07 -22.85 11.32
N ASN A 568 -4.68 -21.59 11.15
CA ASN A 568 -3.76 -21.13 10.10
C ASN A 568 -4.26 -21.32 8.67
N ALA A 569 -5.56 -21.37 8.44
CA ALA A 569 -6.16 -21.53 7.13
C ALA A 569 -7.41 -20.66 6.97
N LEU A 570 -7.73 -20.27 5.74
CA LEU A 570 -8.97 -19.60 5.38
C LEU A 570 -10.08 -20.63 5.25
N LYS A 571 -11.10 -20.54 6.09
CA LYS A 571 -12.30 -21.37 6.01
C LYS A 571 -13.45 -20.64 5.33
N LEU A 572 -13.96 -21.22 4.26
CA LEU A 572 -15.14 -20.80 3.49
C LEU A 572 -16.18 -21.90 3.55
N THR A 573 -17.43 -21.54 3.87
CA THR A 573 -18.48 -22.53 4.16
C THR A 573 -19.37 -22.87 2.98
N GLY A 574 -19.22 -22.17 1.85
CA GLY A 574 -20.13 -22.24 0.72
C GLY A 574 -21.43 -21.45 0.90
N ALA A 575 -21.60 -20.81 2.04
CA ALA A 575 -22.75 -19.96 2.28
C ALA A 575 -22.67 -18.65 1.50
N SER A 576 -23.79 -18.11 1.10
CA SER A 576 -23.86 -16.83 0.38
C SER A 576 -23.25 -15.70 1.21
N GLY A 577 -22.31 -14.99 0.61
CA GLY A 577 -21.60 -13.89 1.24
C GLY A 577 -20.25 -14.26 1.87
N ASP A 578 -19.88 -15.55 1.96
CA ASP A 578 -18.61 -16.01 2.55
C ASP A 578 -17.50 -16.03 1.50
N TYR A 579 -16.63 -15.01 1.51
CA TYR A 579 -15.53 -14.90 0.54
C TYR A 579 -14.43 -13.95 1.06
N VAL A 580 -13.34 -13.86 0.32
CA VAL A 580 -12.32 -12.81 0.50
C VAL A 580 -12.41 -11.82 -0.64
N ASN A 581 -12.46 -10.53 -0.31
CA ASN A 581 -12.32 -9.44 -1.25
C ASN A 581 -10.87 -8.97 -1.25
N LEU A 582 -10.19 -9.11 -2.39
CA LEU A 582 -8.83 -8.62 -2.62
C LEU A 582 -8.84 -7.28 -3.38
N PRO A 583 -7.77 -6.49 -3.34
CA PRO A 583 -7.58 -5.36 -4.24
C PRO A 583 -7.68 -5.84 -5.71
N GLY A 584 -8.33 -5.05 -6.56
CA GLY A 584 -8.39 -5.37 -7.99
C GLY A 584 -7.05 -5.14 -8.69
N GLY A 585 -6.85 -5.80 -9.84
CA GLY A 585 -5.67 -5.60 -10.67
C GLY A 585 -4.51 -6.55 -10.42
N LEU A 586 -4.65 -7.56 -9.55
CA LEU A 586 -3.58 -8.48 -9.14
C LEU A 586 -2.82 -9.17 -10.28
N VAL A 587 -3.39 -9.24 -11.47
CA VAL A 587 -2.80 -9.94 -12.64
C VAL A 587 -2.74 -9.08 -13.89
N SER A 588 -3.24 -7.85 -13.84
CA SER A 588 -3.39 -7.01 -15.05
C SER A 588 -2.07 -6.41 -15.56
N GLY A 589 -1.01 -6.45 -14.77
CA GLY A 589 0.35 -6.09 -15.19
C GLY A 589 1.18 -7.26 -15.71
N SER A 590 0.70 -8.50 -15.51
CA SER A 590 1.46 -9.71 -15.81
C SER A 590 1.44 -10.05 -17.32
N SER A 591 2.55 -10.59 -17.81
CA SER A 591 2.66 -11.15 -19.16
C SER A 591 2.39 -12.64 -19.20
N ALA A 592 2.70 -13.34 -18.11
CA ALA A 592 2.35 -14.72 -17.80
C ALA A 592 1.99 -14.83 -16.32
N LEU A 593 1.25 -15.84 -15.94
CA LEU A 593 0.69 -16.02 -14.60
C LEU A 593 0.81 -17.47 -14.18
N THR A 594 1.24 -17.70 -12.94
CA THR A 594 1.00 -18.96 -12.22
C THR A 594 0.29 -18.64 -10.90
N ILE A 595 -0.82 -19.31 -10.62
CA ILE A 595 -1.49 -19.23 -9.32
C ILE A 595 -1.46 -20.61 -8.68
N GLU A 596 -0.86 -20.69 -7.51
CA GLU A 596 -0.81 -21.90 -6.69
C GLU A 596 -1.65 -21.76 -5.44
N PHE A 597 -2.28 -22.85 -5.02
CA PHE A 597 -3.00 -22.92 -3.75
C PHE A 597 -3.03 -24.34 -3.19
N TRP A 598 -3.08 -24.44 -1.85
CA TRP A 598 -3.32 -25.67 -1.10
C TRP A 598 -4.70 -25.56 -0.49
N ALA A 599 -5.57 -26.52 -0.82
CA ALA A 599 -6.96 -26.47 -0.37
C ALA A 599 -7.54 -27.86 -0.08
N THR A 600 -8.36 -27.91 0.97
CA THR A 600 -9.27 -29.04 1.24
C THR A 600 -10.68 -28.61 0.85
N PHE A 601 -11.21 -29.22 -0.21
CA PHE A 601 -12.53 -28.93 -0.72
C PHE A 601 -13.61 -29.73 0.00
N GLY A 602 -14.74 -29.09 0.32
CA GLY A 602 -15.99 -29.76 0.62
C GLY A 602 -16.78 -30.09 -0.64
N VAL A 603 -18.06 -30.38 -0.50
CA VAL A 603 -18.98 -30.48 -1.63
C VAL A 603 -19.33 -29.07 -2.11
N ASN A 604 -19.10 -28.78 -3.38
CA ASN A 604 -19.28 -27.46 -3.97
C ASN A 604 -20.50 -27.42 -4.89
N GLY A 605 -21.16 -26.29 -4.94
CA GLY A 605 -22.16 -26.00 -5.94
C GLY A 605 -21.55 -25.68 -7.30
N ASN A 606 -22.37 -25.76 -8.35
CA ASN A 606 -21.95 -25.44 -9.72
C ASN A 606 -21.35 -24.03 -9.79
N TRP A 607 -20.23 -23.91 -10.50
CA TRP A 607 -19.56 -22.65 -10.78
C TRP A 607 -19.00 -21.94 -9.52
N SER A 608 -18.74 -22.65 -8.42
CA SER A 608 -17.94 -22.11 -7.33
C SER A 608 -16.53 -21.72 -7.82
N ARG A 609 -15.90 -20.72 -7.17
CA ARG A 609 -14.60 -20.20 -7.59
C ARG A 609 -13.59 -20.29 -6.46
N VAL A 610 -12.38 -20.81 -6.75
CA VAL A 610 -11.24 -20.62 -5.84
C VAL A 610 -10.79 -19.17 -5.93
N PHE A 611 -10.57 -18.68 -7.14
CA PHE A 611 -10.33 -17.26 -7.41
C PHE A 611 -11.10 -16.81 -8.66
N ASP A 612 -11.45 -15.52 -8.69
CA ASP A 612 -12.09 -14.88 -9.85
C ASP A 612 -11.69 -13.39 -9.87
N PHE A 613 -10.91 -12.99 -10.88
CA PHE A 613 -10.34 -11.64 -11.02
C PHE A 613 -10.84 -11.03 -12.33
N GLY A 614 -11.44 -9.82 -12.28
CA GLY A 614 -11.99 -9.18 -13.46
C GLY A 614 -13.02 -8.11 -13.17
N ASN A 615 -14.08 -8.04 -13.96
CA ASN A 615 -15.15 -7.05 -13.83
C ASN A 615 -16.52 -7.70 -13.72
N ILE A 616 -17.46 -6.99 -13.09
CA ILE A 616 -18.89 -7.32 -13.04
C ILE A 616 -19.63 -6.36 -13.97
N ALA A 617 -20.24 -6.89 -15.03
CA ALA A 617 -21.10 -6.15 -15.95
C ALA A 617 -22.56 -6.57 -15.73
N GLY A 618 -23.31 -5.75 -14.99
CA GLY A 618 -24.66 -6.14 -14.52
C GLY A 618 -24.58 -7.27 -13.50
N VAL A 619 -25.04 -8.46 -13.88
CA VAL A 619 -25.00 -9.67 -13.04
C VAL A 619 -23.95 -10.69 -13.47
N ASN A 620 -23.20 -10.41 -14.52
CA ASN A 620 -22.27 -11.32 -15.18
C ASN A 620 -20.82 -10.84 -15.07
N GLY A 621 -19.88 -11.79 -15.05
CA GLY A 621 -18.45 -11.48 -15.16
C GLY A 621 -18.05 -11.01 -16.55
N SER A 622 -17.05 -10.15 -16.64
CA SER A 622 -16.44 -9.70 -17.89
C SER A 622 -14.96 -9.37 -17.71
N GLN A 623 -14.15 -9.56 -18.75
CA GLN A 623 -12.70 -9.29 -18.74
C GLN A 623 -12.00 -9.91 -17.51
N TYR A 624 -12.02 -11.24 -17.45
CA TYR A 624 -11.67 -12.01 -16.25
C TYR A 624 -10.65 -13.12 -16.49
N VAL A 625 -10.12 -13.62 -15.39
CA VAL A 625 -9.46 -14.93 -15.26
C VAL A 625 -9.91 -15.60 -13.97
N PHE A 626 -10.29 -16.88 -14.04
CA PHE A 626 -10.75 -17.62 -12.87
C PHE A 626 -10.31 -19.09 -12.85
N PHE A 627 -10.44 -19.70 -11.66
CA PHE A 627 -10.43 -21.14 -11.46
C PHE A 627 -11.68 -21.61 -10.73
N SER A 628 -12.39 -22.60 -11.33
CA SER A 628 -13.53 -23.29 -10.73
C SER A 628 -13.18 -24.74 -10.42
N PRO A 629 -13.36 -25.22 -9.17
CA PRO A 629 -13.16 -26.61 -8.81
C PRO A 629 -14.35 -27.50 -9.20
N HIS A 630 -15.51 -26.91 -9.51
CA HIS A 630 -16.76 -27.60 -9.83
C HIS A 630 -17.58 -26.77 -10.83
N THR A 631 -17.57 -27.16 -12.11
CA THR A 631 -18.41 -26.56 -13.15
C THR A 631 -19.76 -27.26 -13.25
N GLY A 632 -20.73 -26.63 -13.94
CA GLY A 632 -22.03 -27.28 -14.22
C GLY A 632 -21.98 -28.54 -15.09
N THR A 633 -20.83 -28.86 -15.69
CA THR A 633 -20.57 -30.06 -16.48
C THR A 633 -19.85 -31.15 -15.71
N GLY A 634 -19.59 -30.95 -14.39
CA GLY A 634 -18.85 -31.92 -13.58
C GLY A 634 -17.35 -31.95 -13.87
N ALA A 635 -16.80 -30.82 -14.24
CA ALA A 635 -15.38 -30.60 -14.51
C ALA A 635 -14.77 -29.57 -13.54
N HIS A 636 -13.44 -29.45 -13.49
CA HIS A 636 -12.75 -28.27 -12.98
C HIS A 636 -12.18 -27.47 -14.15
N ARG A 637 -12.05 -26.15 -13.97
CA ARG A 637 -11.80 -25.23 -15.09
C ARG A 637 -10.91 -24.06 -14.72
N THR A 638 -9.97 -23.74 -15.62
CA THR A 638 -9.39 -22.40 -15.76
C THR A 638 -9.98 -21.73 -17.01
N GLU A 639 -10.36 -20.47 -16.92
CA GLU A 639 -10.86 -19.71 -18.05
C GLU A 639 -10.31 -18.28 -18.02
N ILE A 640 -9.93 -17.75 -19.18
CA ILE A 640 -9.55 -16.36 -19.38
C ILE A 640 -10.41 -15.75 -20.49
N SER A 641 -10.96 -14.57 -20.24
CA SER A 641 -11.77 -13.82 -21.20
C SER A 641 -11.42 -12.35 -21.14
N THR A 642 -10.90 -11.80 -22.25
CA THR A 642 -10.64 -10.37 -22.43
C THR A 642 -11.10 -9.93 -23.82
N SER A 643 -10.27 -9.94 -24.85
CA SER A 643 -10.64 -9.74 -26.26
C SER A 643 -11.25 -11.00 -26.90
N SER A 644 -10.97 -12.17 -26.35
CA SER A 644 -11.54 -13.47 -26.68
C SER A 644 -11.65 -14.32 -25.41
N THR A 645 -12.35 -15.45 -25.49
CA THR A 645 -12.49 -16.37 -24.36
C THR A 645 -11.78 -17.68 -24.68
N VAL A 646 -10.95 -18.15 -23.78
CA VAL A 646 -10.35 -19.48 -23.82
C VAL A 646 -10.70 -20.24 -22.57
N THR A 647 -11.39 -21.36 -22.75
CA THR A 647 -11.85 -22.27 -21.71
C THR A 647 -10.95 -23.50 -21.69
N PHE A 648 -10.54 -23.90 -20.50
CA PHE A 648 -9.70 -25.07 -20.29
C PHE A 648 -10.30 -25.99 -19.23
N ASP A 649 -11.03 -27.01 -19.71
CA ASP A 649 -11.75 -28.01 -18.91
C ASP A 649 -10.97 -29.29 -18.72
N ILE A 650 -11.04 -29.84 -17.51
CA ILE A 650 -10.61 -31.19 -17.19
C ILE A 650 -11.78 -31.91 -16.50
N PRO A 651 -12.21 -33.09 -16.99
CA PRO A 651 -13.31 -33.86 -16.37
C PRO A 651 -13.01 -34.23 -14.92
N GLY A 652 -14.02 -34.20 -14.07
CA GLY A 652 -13.93 -34.46 -12.64
C GLY A 652 -13.91 -33.18 -11.81
N THR A 653 -14.56 -33.24 -10.64
CA THR A 653 -14.59 -32.14 -9.68
C THR A 653 -13.52 -32.35 -8.59
N PHE A 654 -13.25 -31.29 -7.82
CA PHE A 654 -12.35 -31.38 -6.66
C PHE A 654 -13.09 -31.65 -5.34
N ASP A 655 -14.38 -31.95 -5.40
CA ASP A 655 -15.18 -32.19 -4.21
C ASP A 655 -14.61 -33.28 -3.30
N ASN A 656 -14.55 -32.98 -2.00
CA ASN A 656 -14.04 -33.85 -0.95
C ASN A 656 -12.56 -34.27 -1.13
N ARG A 657 -11.76 -33.45 -1.79
CA ARG A 657 -10.32 -33.70 -2.01
C ARG A 657 -9.46 -32.65 -1.31
N THR A 658 -8.30 -33.07 -0.83
CA THR A 658 -7.21 -32.18 -0.39
C THR A 658 -6.13 -32.16 -1.47
N LEU A 659 -5.84 -31.00 -2.02
CA LEU A 659 -4.99 -30.83 -3.20
C LEU A 659 -4.07 -29.61 -3.05
N HIS A 660 -2.86 -29.76 -3.59
CA HIS A 660 -2.10 -28.64 -4.13
C HIS A 660 -2.49 -28.50 -5.61
N VAL A 661 -2.76 -27.29 -6.04
CA VAL A 661 -3.13 -26.98 -7.43
C VAL A 661 -2.29 -25.82 -7.93
N ALA A 662 -1.75 -25.93 -9.14
CA ALA A 662 -1.11 -24.82 -9.84
C ALA A 662 -1.77 -24.60 -11.20
N CYS A 663 -2.21 -23.38 -11.47
CA CYS A 663 -2.80 -22.95 -12.71
C CYS A 663 -1.84 -22.02 -13.45
N ILE A 664 -1.50 -22.33 -14.71
CA ILE A 664 -0.65 -21.50 -15.57
C ILE A 664 -1.48 -20.88 -16.68
N VAL A 665 -1.28 -19.58 -16.93
CA VAL A 665 -1.77 -18.84 -18.10
C VAL A 665 -0.59 -18.04 -18.67
N ASP A 666 -0.12 -18.43 -19.87
CA ASP A 666 1.04 -17.82 -20.54
C ASP A 666 0.67 -17.43 -21.98
N PRO A 667 0.10 -16.24 -22.18
CA PRO A 667 -0.35 -15.75 -23.49
C PRO A 667 0.77 -15.65 -24.52
N ALA A 668 1.98 -15.27 -24.10
CA ALA A 668 3.10 -15.09 -25.02
C ALA A 668 3.53 -16.38 -25.71
N ASN A 669 3.38 -17.52 -25.00
CA ASN A 669 3.67 -18.86 -25.51
C ASN A 669 2.42 -19.65 -25.88
N GLY A 670 1.22 -19.03 -25.81
CA GLY A 670 -0.05 -19.69 -26.04
C GLY A 670 -0.27 -20.91 -25.14
N TYR A 671 0.19 -20.89 -23.90
CA TYR A 671 0.22 -22.06 -23.03
C TYR A 671 -0.66 -21.88 -21.79
N THR A 672 -1.53 -22.85 -21.51
CA THR A 672 -2.24 -22.98 -20.23
C THR A 672 -2.13 -24.41 -19.70
N ALA A 673 -2.03 -24.57 -18.38
CA ALA A 673 -1.90 -25.86 -17.75
C ALA A 673 -2.47 -25.87 -16.33
N ILE A 674 -2.92 -27.06 -15.90
CA ILE A 674 -3.29 -27.35 -14.51
C ILE A 674 -2.40 -28.50 -14.02
N PHE A 675 -1.84 -28.29 -12.84
CA PHE A 675 -1.09 -29.28 -12.06
C PHE A 675 -1.86 -29.59 -10.78
N THR A 676 -1.87 -30.86 -10.38
CA THR A 676 -2.38 -31.31 -9.09
C THR A 676 -1.30 -32.07 -8.35
N ASN A 677 -1.04 -31.75 -7.08
CA ASN A 677 -0.04 -32.37 -6.23
C ASN A 677 1.35 -32.44 -6.91
N GLY A 678 1.76 -31.32 -7.55
CA GLY A 678 3.05 -31.19 -8.23
C GLY A 678 3.14 -31.88 -9.60
N ILE A 679 2.09 -32.57 -10.08
CA ILE A 679 2.09 -33.35 -11.32
C ILE A 679 1.19 -32.68 -12.36
N LEU A 680 1.69 -32.57 -13.59
CA LEU A 680 0.88 -32.05 -14.71
C LEU A 680 -0.35 -32.93 -14.95
N GLU A 681 -1.53 -32.35 -14.82
CA GLU A 681 -2.79 -33.04 -15.12
C GLU A 681 -3.15 -32.88 -16.60
N LYS A 682 -3.08 -31.66 -17.10
CA LYS A 682 -3.31 -31.36 -18.52
C LYS A 682 -2.67 -30.02 -18.90
N ALA A 683 -2.23 -29.93 -20.14
CA ALA A 683 -1.82 -28.67 -20.77
C ALA A 683 -2.51 -28.50 -22.13
N LEU A 684 -2.71 -27.24 -22.52
CA LEU A 684 -3.23 -26.84 -23.81
C LEU A 684 -2.27 -25.78 -24.40
N THR A 685 -1.95 -25.96 -25.70
CA THR A 685 -1.24 -24.94 -26.47
C THR A 685 -2.22 -24.34 -27.46
N ASN A 686 -2.60 -23.10 -27.27
CA ASN A 686 -3.55 -22.34 -28.11
C ASN A 686 -3.30 -20.84 -27.93
N ALA A 687 -3.75 -20.03 -28.88
CA ALA A 687 -3.71 -18.58 -28.72
C ALA A 687 -4.56 -18.17 -27.49
N LEU A 688 -3.93 -17.50 -26.52
CA LEU A 688 -4.58 -16.98 -25.33
C LEU A 688 -4.74 -15.47 -25.41
N PRO A 689 -5.82 -14.89 -24.88
CA PRO A 689 -5.94 -13.45 -24.74
C PRO A 689 -4.96 -12.94 -23.68
N VAL A 690 -4.50 -11.68 -23.85
CA VAL A 690 -3.49 -11.09 -22.99
C VAL A 690 -4.04 -10.78 -21.60
N LEU A 691 -3.26 -11.05 -20.55
CA LEU A 691 -3.63 -10.80 -19.16
C LEU A 691 -3.85 -9.31 -18.85
N THR A 692 -3.19 -8.40 -19.59
CA THR A 692 -3.40 -6.95 -19.47
C THR A 692 -4.82 -6.48 -19.83
N GLY A 693 -5.60 -7.32 -20.50
CA GLY A 693 -7.02 -7.09 -20.73
C GLY A 693 -7.94 -7.49 -19.58
N VAL A 694 -7.43 -8.17 -18.56
CA VAL A 694 -8.20 -8.50 -17.36
C VAL A 694 -8.49 -7.22 -16.58
N SER A 695 -9.76 -7.02 -16.22
CA SER A 695 -10.17 -5.79 -15.52
C SER A 695 -9.57 -5.68 -14.12
N LYS A 696 -9.28 -4.44 -13.70
CA LYS A 696 -8.72 -4.10 -12.40
C LYS A 696 -9.79 -3.86 -11.31
N ASN A 697 -11.06 -4.14 -11.58
CA ASN A 697 -12.15 -3.72 -10.70
C ASN A 697 -12.35 -4.66 -9.50
N TRP A 698 -12.27 -5.98 -9.71
CA TRP A 698 -12.59 -6.96 -8.69
C TRP A 698 -11.59 -8.11 -8.66
N ALA A 699 -11.32 -8.60 -7.45
CA ALA A 699 -10.56 -9.82 -7.24
C ALA A 699 -11.10 -10.54 -6.00
N PHE A 700 -11.56 -11.79 -6.18
CA PHE A 700 -12.18 -12.58 -5.12
C PHE A 700 -11.47 -13.92 -4.91
N ILE A 701 -11.45 -14.37 -3.66
CA ILE A 701 -11.23 -15.78 -3.30
C ILE A 701 -12.56 -16.29 -2.74
N GLY A 702 -13.08 -17.38 -3.29
CA GLY A 702 -14.28 -18.03 -2.81
C GLY A 702 -15.60 -17.51 -3.38
N ARG A 703 -15.55 -16.52 -4.29
CA ARG A 703 -16.73 -15.92 -4.92
C ARG A 703 -16.53 -15.74 -6.42
N SER A 704 -17.60 -15.94 -7.17
CA SER A 704 -17.68 -15.65 -8.60
C SER A 704 -17.98 -14.17 -8.89
N LEU A 705 -17.56 -13.68 -10.07
CA LEU A 705 -18.01 -12.41 -10.64
C LEU A 705 -19.47 -12.48 -11.16
N TRP A 706 -20.03 -13.68 -11.33
CA TRP A 706 -21.45 -13.87 -11.64
C TRP A 706 -22.25 -14.03 -10.35
N SER A 707 -23.32 -13.26 -10.24
CA SER A 707 -24.14 -13.21 -9.01
C SER A 707 -24.93 -14.50 -8.74
N ALA A 708 -25.19 -15.32 -9.77
CA ALA A 708 -25.96 -16.57 -9.67
C ALA A 708 -25.10 -17.80 -9.29
N ASP A 709 -23.77 -17.68 -9.38
CA ASP A 709 -22.87 -18.80 -9.11
C ASP A 709 -22.75 -19.12 -7.62
N ALA A 710 -22.44 -20.38 -7.31
CA ALA A 710 -22.27 -20.82 -5.93
C ALA A 710 -20.99 -20.25 -5.29
N TYR A 711 -21.03 -20.03 -3.99
CA TYR A 711 -19.87 -19.72 -3.17
C TYR A 711 -19.05 -20.98 -2.89
N LEU A 712 -17.75 -20.82 -2.67
CA LEU A 712 -16.80 -21.90 -2.44
C LEU A 712 -16.97 -22.50 -1.04
N ASN A 713 -17.04 -23.84 -0.97
CA ASN A 713 -16.89 -24.60 0.27
C ASN A 713 -15.50 -25.23 0.31
N ALA A 714 -14.57 -24.63 1.01
CA ALA A 714 -13.19 -25.12 1.15
C ALA A 714 -12.47 -24.52 2.36
N THR A 715 -11.42 -25.21 2.79
CA THR A 715 -10.37 -24.67 3.64
C THR A 715 -9.13 -24.46 2.78
N ILE A 716 -8.60 -23.23 2.72
CA ILE A 716 -7.42 -22.88 1.92
C ILE A 716 -6.27 -22.57 2.89
N ASP A 717 -5.19 -23.33 2.83
CA ASP A 717 -4.03 -23.17 3.68
C ASP A 717 -3.12 -22.03 3.17
N GLU A 718 -2.90 -21.95 1.85
CA GLU A 718 -2.09 -20.89 1.24
C GLU A 718 -2.52 -20.64 -0.21
N LEU A 719 -2.38 -19.39 -0.67
CA LEU A 719 -2.53 -18.99 -2.07
C LEU A 719 -1.35 -18.11 -2.47
N ARG A 720 -0.69 -18.43 -3.60
CA ARG A 720 0.44 -17.70 -4.20
C ARG A 720 0.12 -17.26 -5.60
N ILE A 721 0.55 -16.06 -5.96
CA ILE A 721 0.44 -15.51 -7.33
C ILE A 721 1.84 -15.15 -7.79
N TYR A 722 2.26 -15.75 -8.90
CA TYR A 722 3.55 -15.49 -9.53
C TYR A 722 3.32 -14.69 -10.83
N ASP A 723 4.05 -13.58 -10.99
CA ASP A 723 4.13 -12.84 -12.25
C ASP A 723 5.13 -13.53 -13.18
N GLY A 724 4.69 -14.64 -13.74
CA GLY A 724 5.50 -15.49 -14.60
C GLY A 724 5.00 -16.94 -14.63
N ARG A 725 5.54 -17.68 -15.58
CA ARG A 725 5.31 -19.11 -15.70
C ARG A 725 6.34 -19.88 -14.85
N LEU A 726 5.86 -20.62 -13.86
CA LEU A 726 6.70 -21.61 -13.17
C LEU A 726 6.95 -22.83 -14.06
N THR A 727 8.12 -23.43 -13.90
CA THR A 727 8.47 -24.71 -14.52
C THR A 727 7.79 -25.87 -13.78
N PRO A 728 7.56 -27.03 -14.43
CA PRO A 728 7.03 -28.21 -13.75
C PRO A 728 7.87 -28.64 -12.54
N GLN A 729 9.19 -28.42 -12.59
CA GLN A 729 10.09 -28.75 -11.48
C GLN A 729 9.90 -27.82 -10.27
N GLU A 730 9.67 -26.51 -10.50
CA GLU A 730 9.38 -25.57 -9.44
C GLU A 730 8.05 -25.89 -8.76
N ILE A 731 7.00 -26.17 -9.55
CA ILE A 731 5.68 -26.58 -9.03
C ILE A 731 5.78 -27.89 -8.20
N ALA A 732 6.51 -28.88 -8.69
CA ALA A 732 6.74 -30.11 -7.95
C ALA A 732 7.52 -29.88 -6.65
N THR A 733 8.46 -28.96 -6.66
CA THR A 733 9.24 -28.58 -5.49
C THR A 733 8.37 -27.84 -4.47
N ASP A 734 7.55 -26.88 -4.91
CA ASP A 734 6.63 -26.16 -4.03
C ASP A 734 5.61 -27.11 -3.37
N PHE A 735 5.08 -28.07 -4.12
CA PHE A 735 4.23 -29.12 -3.57
C PHE A 735 4.95 -29.95 -2.47
N GLN A 736 6.22 -30.34 -2.68
CA GLN A 736 7.00 -31.12 -1.71
C GLN A 736 7.28 -30.35 -0.42
N PHE A 737 7.51 -29.03 -0.51
CA PHE A 737 7.71 -28.18 0.65
C PHE A 737 6.40 -27.89 1.39
N GLY A 738 5.27 -27.94 0.68
CA GLY A 738 3.93 -27.70 1.23
C GLY A 738 3.61 -26.21 1.43
N PRO A 739 2.43 -25.93 2.02
CA PRO A 739 2.08 -24.59 2.42
C PRO A 739 3.03 -24.08 3.51
N ASP A 740 3.11 -22.77 3.69
CA ASP A 740 3.93 -22.06 4.69
C ASP A 740 5.46 -22.13 4.49
N ALA A 741 5.94 -22.88 3.53
CA ALA A 741 7.36 -22.96 3.17
C ALA A 741 7.60 -22.44 1.76
N LEU A 742 8.60 -21.58 1.59
CA LEU A 742 9.08 -21.15 0.27
C LEU A 742 10.31 -21.99 -0.09
N ALA A 743 10.24 -22.66 -1.23
CA ALA A 743 11.34 -23.49 -1.69
C ALA A 743 12.52 -22.64 -2.17
N LEU A 744 13.72 -22.97 -1.73
CA LEU A 744 14.94 -22.48 -2.36
C LEU A 744 15.24 -23.30 -3.61
N PRO A 745 15.61 -22.71 -4.75
CA PRO A 745 15.97 -23.45 -5.95
C PRO A 745 17.33 -24.15 -5.76
N VAL A 746 17.29 -25.32 -5.11
CA VAL A 746 18.45 -26.22 -4.94
C VAL A 746 18.49 -27.21 -6.08
N SER A 747 19.63 -27.33 -6.74
CA SER A 747 19.84 -28.39 -7.73
C SER A 747 20.79 -29.45 -7.19
N ILE A 748 20.43 -30.70 -7.42
CA ILE A 748 21.27 -31.84 -7.16
C ILE A 748 21.67 -32.42 -8.51
N ALA A 749 22.96 -32.50 -8.76
CA ALA A 749 23.49 -33.10 -9.98
C ALA A 749 24.55 -34.14 -9.60
N GLN A 750 24.67 -35.21 -10.39
CA GLN A 750 25.80 -36.07 -10.31
C GLN A 750 27.04 -35.29 -10.76
N SER A 751 28.11 -35.33 -9.98
CA SER A 751 29.36 -34.67 -10.40
C SER A 751 30.03 -35.51 -11.53
N ASN A 752 31.05 -34.95 -12.16
CA ASN A 752 31.83 -35.66 -13.18
C ASN A 752 32.51 -36.96 -12.67
N SER A 753 32.37 -37.29 -11.39
CA SER A 753 32.76 -38.55 -10.78
C SER A 753 31.51 -39.31 -10.38
N PRO A 754 31.40 -40.60 -10.79
CA PRO A 754 30.22 -41.45 -10.49
C PRO A 754 30.00 -41.66 -8.98
N THR A 755 30.97 -41.33 -8.14
CA THR A 755 30.93 -41.47 -6.67
C THR A 755 30.65 -40.19 -5.94
N ASN A 756 30.41 -39.08 -6.65
CA ASN A 756 30.20 -37.78 -6.00
C ASN A 756 28.86 -37.12 -6.42
N LEU A 757 28.18 -36.53 -5.45
CA LEU A 757 27.03 -35.67 -5.68
C LEU A 757 27.46 -34.20 -5.56
N SER A 758 26.98 -33.34 -6.48
CA SER A 758 27.12 -31.93 -6.36
C SER A 758 25.77 -31.33 -5.92
N LEU A 759 25.73 -30.71 -4.75
CA LEU A 759 24.65 -29.86 -4.32
C LEU A 759 24.97 -28.42 -4.75
N SER A 760 24.06 -27.75 -5.41
CA SER A 760 24.25 -26.34 -5.73
C SER A 760 23.01 -25.53 -5.44
N TRP A 761 23.23 -24.29 -4.98
CA TRP A 761 22.17 -23.32 -4.67
C TRP A 761 22.58 -21.91 -5.11
N PRO A 762 21.64 -20.99 -5.32
CA PRO A 762 21.95 -19.66 -5.84
C PRO A 762 22.97 -18.90 -4.99
N SER A 763 23.82 -18.08 -5.62
CA SER A 763 24.86 -17.25 -4.98
C SER A 763 24.34 -16.31 -3.90
N TRP A 764 23.11 -15.85 -4.05
CA TRP A 764 22.44 -14.94 -3.11
C TRP A 764 22.00 -15.63 -1.81
N ALA A 765 21.83 -16.95 -1.79
CA ALA A 765 21.48 -17.73 -0.60
C ALA A 765 22.72 -17.96 0.27
N VAL A 766 23.22 -16.90 0.89
CA VAL A 766 24.40 -16.89 1.75
C VAL A 766 24.06 -17.42 3.16
N GLY A 767 24.98 -18.15 3.78
CA GLY A 767 24.84 -18.64 5.16
C GLY A 767 24.12 -19.98 5.28
N PHE A 768 23.79 -20.65 4.17
CA PHE A 768 23.31 -22.02 4.20
C PHE A 768 24.48 -23.01 4.32
N ALA A 769 24.33 -24.00 5.18
CA ALA A 769 25.22 -25.11 5.33
C ALA A 769 24.52 -26.43 4.95
N ALA A 770 25.22 -27.30 4.26
CA ALA A 770 24.68 -28.62 3.98
C ALA A 770 24.73 -29.49 5.25
N GLN A 771 23.63 -30.14 5.55
CA GLN A 771 23.54 -31.14 6.61
C GLN A 771 23.29 -32.52 5.99
N GLY A 772 23.94 -33.53 6.51
CA GLY A 772 23.76 -34.94 6.14
C GLY A 772 23.09 -35.73 7.26
N SER A 773 22.34 -36.76 6.87
CA SER A 773 21.72 -37.71 7.79
C SER A 773 21.72 -39.10 7.18
N SER A 774 21.93 -40.15 8.01
CA SER A 774 21.76 -41.55 7.63
C SER A 774 20.35 -42.10 7.90
N ASN A 775 19.50 -41.34 8.63
CA ASN A 775 18.23 -41.85 9.14
C ASN A 775 17.08 -40.80 9.13
N LEU A 776 17.27 -39.62 8.50
CA LEU A 776 16.33 -38.50 8.44
C LEU A 776 15.98 -37.88 9.79
N THR A 777 16.48 -38.39 10.91
CA THR A 777 16.19 -37.88 12.25
C THR A 777 17.35 -37.10 12.85
N ASN A 778 18.56 -37.57 12.66
CA ASN A 778 19.79 -36.95 13.19
C ASN A 778 20.55 -36.25 12.06
N TRP A 779 20.61 -34.95 12.09
CA TRP A 779 21.26 -34.14 11.08
C TRP A 779 22.55 -33.56 11.62
N THR A 780 23.63 -33.74 10.88
CA THR A 780 24.96 -33.19 11.21
C THR A 780 25.38 -32.21 10.11
N THR A 781 25.94 -31.09 10.51
CA THR A 781 26.50 -30.12 9.55
C THR A 781 27.75 -30.74 8.92
N ASN A 782 27.76 -30.84 7.60
CA ASN A 782 28.93 -31.27 6.87
C ASN A 782 29.97 -30.14 6.92
N GLY A 783 31.13 -30.39 7.47
CA GLY A 783 32.25 -29.45 7.55
C GLY A 783 32.92 -29.13 6.20
N LEU A 784 32.28 -29.49 5.08
CA LEU A 784 32.78 -29.24 3.74
C LEU A 784 32.54 -27.77 3.32
N ALA A 785 33.59 -27.15 2.83
CA ALA A 785 33.49 -25.78 2.32
C ALA A 785 32.74 -25.74 0.99
N SER A 786 31.73 -24.87 0.91
CA SER A 786 31.05 -24.56 -0.35
C SER A 786 31.91 -23.59 -1.19
N THR A 787 31.90 -23.78 -2.50
CA THR A 787 32.57 -22.91 -3.46
C THR A 787 31.54 -22.08 -4.24
N LEU A 788 31.82 -20.80 -4.47
CA LEU A 788 30.98 -19.92 -5.27
C LEU A 788 31.55 -19.83 -6.69
N ALA A 789 30.81 -20.29 -7.69
CA ALA A 789 31.15 -20.17 -9.10
C ALA A 789 29.87 -20.08 -9.96
N ASN A 790 29.90 -19.32 -11.05
CA ASN A 790 28.80 -19.19 -12.01
C ASN A 790 27.43 -18.85 -11.34
N ASP A 791 27.44 -17.88 -10.42
CA ASP A 791 26.26 -17.43 -9.65
C ASP A 791 25.61 -18.52 -8.78
N ARG A 792 26.34 -19.58 -8.43
CA ARG A 792 25.86 -20.64 -7.54
C ARG A 792 26.93 -20.99 -6.51
N TRP A 793 26.49 -21.19 -5.29
CA TRP A 793 27.25 -21.99 -4.31
C TRP A 793 27.18 -23.44 -4.74
N SER A 794 28.27 -24.15 -4.62
CA SER A 794 28.33 -25.61 -4.86
C SER A 794 29.12 -26.32 -3.78
N LEU A 795 28.70 -27.52 -3.48
CA LEU A 795 29.31 -28.43 -2.54
C LEU A 795 29.37 -29.82 -3.16
N VAL A 796 30.55 -30.39 -3.24
CA VAL A 796 30.73 -31.77 -3.71
C VAL A 796 30.80 -32.72 -2.51
N ILE A 797 29.90 -33.69 -2.51
CA ILE A 797 29.77 -34.70 -1.45
C ILE A 797 30.19 -36.03 -2.00
N SER A 798 31.20 -36.64 -1.40
CA SER A 798 31.60 -38.02 -1.75
C SER A 798 30.56 -38.98 -1.22
N GLN A 799 29.99 -39.82 -2.09
CA GLN A 799 29.12 -40.91 -1.70
C GLN A 799 29.95 -42.08 -1.15
N THR A 800 29.90 -42.33 0.13
CA THR A 800 30.27 -43.61 0.72
C THR A 800 29.06 -44.54 0.73
N ASN A 801 29.24 -45.84 0.71
CA ASN A 801 28.22 -46.90 0.49
C ASN A 801 27.00 -46.89 1.46
N THR A 802 26.68 -45.83 2.15
CA THR A 802 25.50 -45.65 3.00
C THR A 802 24.58 -44.64 2.36
N LEU A 803 23.29 -44.97 2.25
CA LEU A 803 22.25 -44.02 1.87
C LEU A 803 22.29 -42.80 2.80
N ASN A 804 22.71 -41.68 2.27
CA ASN A 804 22.73 -40.44 3.01
C ASN A 804 21.66 -39.47 2.46
N TYR A 805 20.98 -38.81 3.37
CA TYR A 805 20.04 -37.71 3.05
C TYR A 805 20.76 -36.39 3.28
N TYR A 806 20.48 -35.40 2.43
CA TYR A 806 21.09 -34.08 2.52
C TYR A 806 20.02 -33.01 2.52
N ARG A 807 20.24 -31.95 3.30
CA ARG A 807 19.44 -30.77 3.29
C ARG A 807 20.33 -29.53 3.42
N LEU A 808 19.84 -28.38 2.97
CA LEU A 808 20.42 -27.09 3.33
C LEU A 808 19.73 -26.58 4.59
N LEU A 809 20.54 -26.18 5.57
CA LEU A 809 20.08 -25.49 6.76
C LEU A 809 20.85 -24.18 6.87
N ARG A 810 20.19 -23.15 7.29
CA ARG A 810 20.77 -21.86 7.61
C ARG A 810 21.11 -21.75 9.09
#